data_b41ad437fab3d530b83d1568d65f0abb
#
_entry.id   b41ad437fab3d530b83d1568d65f0abb
#
_cell.length_a   1.000
_cell.length_b   1.000
_cell.length_c   1.000
_cell.angle_alpha   90.00
_cell.angle_beta   90.00
_cell.angle_gamma   90.00
#
_symmetry.space_group_name_H-M   'P 1'
#
loop_
_entity.id
_entity.type
_entity.pdbx_description
1 polymer ?
#
loop_
_entity_poly.entity_id
_entity_poly.type
_entity_poly.pdbx_seq_one_letter_code
_entity_poly.pdbx_strand_id
1 'polypeptide(L)'
;MRRAALLGVVLVWVAALAAAAPLLPDKPNEVTFPPTEARFVRFLIHESADSPPCLDELEIYGPESPGNLALAAAGAKATASSCLPGYAIHQVAHLNDGLYGNSHSWIAAGTAEEWGQIELPKVAKVGKVVFSRDRDGRYRDRMPGWFEVQVSVDGRQWQKVAEAGARPAATIVRPLPAAGPVSEDALLAYAFSSEERSWNKTGAADPRVRVLAQMEDMLARFAAQGLDVSAERAEWAALTPRQPPPENAKPDAAGEWEVFFRARLAKRRLMLRDPALAPVERILFVKRQPFLPSHNYSDLFDAQGGPGGAVCLLDIPRRGGRLEPGAARLAPLFDARSGVARDPVATFDLRKVYFAYQAAKGDYFRLMVMNADGSGLRQLTDGPFHDFYPCPLPDGGVAFLSTRCKGRYLCWRPQAFVLFRMDADGRNMRALSYANISEWAPSVMSDGRILWTRSEYLDKGADFGHTLWAIRPDGTHPELLFGNNTRYCYVNGREVPGTSELCAILMSHGGDLNGPVALVEAMKGRFSPELVRSLTPDSPPHFHMSWAMRECFRDPTPIGRDYILCSHAPEDKFGLYVIDRFGNREVLYLDLGVGSMAPTPFRAVPRPPVISGADEMKDSQDPRGHFFVADVYQGLGPAVKRGAAKYIRVCQEVRADLLRQPNGEYQKDHEPFMDWYATPTHLVSGPFGWPTYVAKGDLGIVPVEEDGSASFLAPSGKVLYFQVLDSGLNELQRMRSVVQLQPGERRGCIGCHEDRASAPPVRRAAALNRPPSTPQPPPWGAGPFSYEKVVQPVWDARCVRCHDAADKKINLAATLDAGNVPASYRTLIEQGWVHYFNCQWGQEHTKAPPLSFGTAKSRLWKVLDAGHYDVKLTRDEVQRIKCWTDLNCPLWPDYVFRANRPAAVAAGPTKPMP
;
A
#
# COMPACT_ATOMS: atom_id res chain seq x y z
N MET A 1 -75.02 -20.36 -30.96
CA MET A 1 -73.72 -21.07 -30.72
C MET A 1 -72.81 -20.13 -29.89
N ARG A 2 -72.85 -20.30 -28.61
CA ARG A 2 -72.20 -19.44 -27.64
C ARG A 2 -70.95 -20.22 -27.07
N ARG A 3 -69.77 -19.67 -27.22
CA ARG A 3 -68.55 -20.17 -26.54
C ARG A 3 -68.43 -19.46 -25.19
N ALA A 4 -68.49 -20.21 -24.12
CA ALA A 4 -68.20 -19.73 -22.79
C ALA A 4 -66.67 -19.69 -22.59
N ALA A 5 -66.16 -18.57 -22.17
CA ALA A 5 -64.75 -18.41 -21.74
C ALA A 5 -64.67 -18.59 -20.22
N LEU A 6 -63.91 -19.57 -19.76
CA LEU A 6 -63.51 -19.70 -18.35
C LEU A 6 -62.41 -18.72 -18.05
N LEU A 7 -62.66 -17.79 -17.13
CA LEU A 7 -61.63 -17.01 -16.46
C LEU A 7 -61.09 -17.82 -15.27
N GLY A 8 -59.88 -18.30 -15.38
CA GLY A 8 -59.14 -18.81 -14.23
C GLY A 8 -58.50 -17.66 -13.43
N VAL A 9 -58.98 -17.45 -12.19
CA VAL A 9 -58.37 -16.52 -11.25
C VAL A 9 -57.14 -17.21 -10.67
N VAL A 10 -55.94 -16.73 -11.03
CA VAL A 10 -54.69 -17.09 -10.34
C VAL A 10 -54.55 -16.19 -9.16
N LEU A 11 -54.78 -16.70 -7.94
CA LEU A 11 -54.43 -16.05 -6.71
C LEU A 11 -52.90 -16.03 -6.58
N VAL A 12 -52.28 -14.89 -6.84
CA VAL A 12 -50.89 -14.65 -6.46
C VAL A 12 -50.87 -14.29 -4.98
N TRP A 13 -50.34 -15.19 -4.17
CA TRP A 13 -49.96 -14.89 -2.81
C TRP A 13 -48.77 -13.92 -2.81
N VAL A 14 -49.03 -12.67 -2.51
CA VAL A 14 -47.97 -11.71 -2.16
C VAL A 14 -47.62 -11.98 -0.69
N ALA A 15 -46.57 -12.74 -0.48
CA ALA A 15 -45.94 -12.82 0.85
C ALA A 15 -45.38 -11.44 1.18
N ALA A 16 -45.98 -10.78 2.19
CA ALA A 16 -45.42 -9.57 2.74
C ALA A 16 -44.03 -9.92 3.33
N LEU A 17 -42.96 -9.33 2.78
CA LEU A 17 -41.66 -9.36 3.40
C LEU A 17 -41.77 -8.60 4.73
N ALA A 18 -41.84 -9.33 5.82
CA ALA A 18 -41.54 -8.78 7.13
C ALA A 18 -40.06 -8.36 7.12
N ALA A 19 -39.78 -7.11 7.45
CA ALA A 19 -38.41 -6.64 7.62
C ALA A 19 -37.71 -7.56 8.62
N ALA A 20 -36.62 -8.23 8.18
CA ALA A 20 -35.87 -9.11 9.05
C ALA A 20 -35.34 -8.32 10.26
N ALA A 21 -35.49 -8.86 11.46
CA ALA A 21 -34.91 -8.24 12.65
C ALA A 21 -33.37 -8.10 12.46
N PRO A 22 -32.79 -7.01 12.97
CA PRO A 22 -31.35 -6.79 12.83
C PRO A 22 -30.57 -7.92 13.53
N LEU A 23 -29.56 -8.46 12.86
CA LEU A 23 -28.68 -9.48 13.41
C LEU A 23 -27.85 -8.89 14.55
N LEU A 24 -27.75 -9.60 15.64
CA LEU A 24 -27.04 -9.19 16.85
C LEU A 24 -25.78 -10.04 17.04
N PRO A 25 -24.59 -9.43 17.13
CA PRO A 25 -23.33 -10.17 17.22
C PRO A 25 -23.18 -10.94 18.55
N ASP A 26 -23.74 -10.40 19.62
CA ASP A 26 -23.61 -10.88 21.02
C ASP A 26 -24.82 -11.64 21.52
N LYS A 27 -25.73 -12.07 20.64
CA LYS A 27 -26.93 -12.83 20.98
C LYS A 27 -27.20 -13.95 19.99
N PRO A 28 -27.97 -14.98 20.39
CA PRO A 28 -28.45 -15.97 19.45
C PRO A 28 -29.33 -15.33 18.37
N ASN A 29 -28.98 -15.56 17.10
CA ASN A 29 -29.79 -15.17 15.95
C ASN A 29 -30.56 -16.41 15.49
N GLU A 30 -31.88 -16.39 15.55
CA GLU A 30 -32.75 -17.51 15.20
C GLU A 30 -33.27 -17.37 13.76
N VAL A 31 -33.16 -18.44 12.99
CA VAL A 31 -33.70 -18.55 11.64
C VAL A 31 -34.66 -19.75 11.62
N THR A 32 -35.94 -19.49 11.47
CA THR A 32 -36.99 -20.51 11.44
C THR A 32 -37.48 -20.77 10.03
N PHE A 33 -37.82 -22.02 9.74
CA PHE A 33 -38.35 -22.44 8.46
C PHE A 33 -39.30 -23.64 8.60
N PRO A 34 -40.11 -23.98 7.61
CA PRO A 34 -40.97 -25.15 7.64
C PRO A 34 -40.15 -26.42 7.92
N PRO A 35 -40.63 -27.28 8.86
CA PRO A 35 -39.92 -28.52 9.20
C PRO A 35 -39.60 -29.37 7.98
N THR A 36 -38.32 -29.60 7.72
CA THR A 36 -37.82 -30.29 6.54
C THR A 36 -36.91 -31.46 6.97
N GLU A 37 -36.99 -32.57 6.29
CA GLU A 37 -36.09 -33.71 6.55
C GLU A 37 -34.68 -33.39 6.07
N ALA A 38 -33.71 -33.56 6.95
CA ALA A 38 -32.30 -33.30 6.67
C ALA A 38 -31.38 -34.27 7.41
N ARG A 39 -30.29 -34.63 6.77
CA ARG A 39 -29.11 -35.20 7.40
C ARG A 39 -27.96 -34.18 7.42
N PHE A 40 -27.95 -33.27 6.48
CA PHE A 40 -26.97 -32.21 6.35
C PHE A 40 -27.68 -30.84 6.39
N VAL A 41 -27.15 -29.94 7.19
CA VAL A 41 -27.62 -28.56 7.29
C VAL A 41 -26.43 -27.68 7.03
N ARG A 42 -26.52 -26.80 6.02
CA ARG A 42 -25.47 -25.86 5.63
C ARG A 42 -25.93 -24.45 5.86
N PHE A 43 -25.09 -23.67 6.49
CA PHE A 43 -25.21 -22.24 6.64
C PHE A 43 -24.27 -21.58 5.60
N LEU A 44 -24.80 -21.17 4.47
CA LEU A 44 -24.06 -20.57 3.37
C LEU A 44 -24.09 -19.06 3.49
N ILE A 45 -22.93 -18.46 3.61
CA ILE A 45 -22.72 -17.03 3.78
C ILE A 45 -22.28 -16.46 2.44
N HIS A 46 -23.19 -15.75 1.77
CA HIS A 46 -22.93 -15.12 0.49
C HIS A 46 -22.05 -13.88 0.64
N GLU A 47 -22.21 -13.14 1.74
CA GLU A 47 -21.41 -11.94 2.00
C GLU A 47 -21.29 -11.70 3.51
N SER A 48 -20.11 -11.26 3.92
CA SER A 48 -19.81 -10.79 5.27
C SER A 48 -19.48 -9.30 5.26
N ALA A 49 -19.87 -8.55 6.27
CA ALA A 49 -19.87 -7.08 6.24
C ALA A 49 -18.49 -6.44 6.00
N ASP A 50 -17.42 -6.89 6.69
CA ASP A 50 -16.11 -6.20 6.64
C ASP A 50 -14.88 -7.12 6.68
N SER A 51 -15.06 -8.43 6.85
CA SER A 51 -13.97 -9.39 7.07
C SER A 51 -14.50 -10.82 7.01
N PRO A 52 -13.65 -11.85 6.91
CA PRO A 52 -14.10 -13.24 6.89
C PRO A 52 -15.08 -13.55 8.01
N PRO A 53 -16.23 -14.20 7.74
CA PRO A 53 -17.29 -14.42 8.72
C PRO A 53 -16.81 -15.28 9.88
N CYS A 54 -17.38 -15.03 11.06
CA CYS A 54 -17.12 -15.77 12.27
C CYS A 54 -18.42 -16.27 12.90
N LEU A 55 -18.44 -17.53 13.29
CA LEU A 55 -19.51 -18.15 14.10
C LEU A 55 -18.88 -18.81 15.31
N ASP A 56 -19.42 -18.55 16.50
CA ASP A 56 -19.00 -19.26 17.71
C ASP A 56 -19.74 -20.60 17.86
N GLU A 57 -20.96 -20.71 17.36
CA GLU A 57 -21.72 -21.97 17.36
C GLU A 57 -22.79 -21.95 16.27
N LEU A 58 -23.10 -23.12 15.70
CA LEU A 58 -24.18 -23.35 14.76
C LEU A 58 -25.12 -24.44 15.32
N GLU A 59 -26.21 -24.01 15.88
CA GLU A 59 -27.17 -24.91 16.54
C GLU A 59 -28.32 -25.26 15.60
N ILE A 60 -28.86 -26.48 15.70
CA ILE A 60 -29.94 -26.99 14.87
C ILE A 60 -31.02 -27.60 15.75
N TYR A 61 -32.28 -27.22 15.51
CA TYR A 61 -33.41 -27.69 16.28
C TYR A 61 -34.52 -28.25 15.37
N GLY A 62 -35.13 -29.33 15.85
CA GLY A 62 -36.30 -29.91 15.24
C GLY A 62 -37.59 -29.42 15.92
N PRO A 63 -38.75 -29.59 15.26
CA PRO A 63 -40.05 -29.16 15.82
C PRO A 63 -40.47 -29.94 17.08
N GLU A 64 -39.99 -31.18 17.23
CA GLU A 64 -40.35 -32.09 18.31
C GLU A 64 -39.19 -32.32 19.30
N SER A 65 -38.04 -31.67 19.10
CA SER A 65 -36.83 -31.82 19.92
C SER A 65 -36.39 -30.51 20.54
N PRO A 66 -36.45 -30.34 21.85
CA PRO A 66 -35.97 -29.15 22.52
C PRO A 66 -34.43 -29.07 22.58
N GLY A 67 -33.72 -30.17 22.25
CA GLY A 67 -32.25 -30.23 22.29
C GLY A 67 -31.59 -29.81 20.96
N ASN A 68 -30.39 -29.29 21.08
CA ASN A 68 -29.55 -28.98 19.91
C ASN A 68 -29.08 -30.27 19.22
N LEU A 69 -29.55 -30.53 18.00
CA LEU A 69 -29.22 -31.68 17.19
C LEU A 69 -27.83 -31.62 16.59
N ALA A 70 -27.20 -30.45 16.58
CA ALA A 70 -25.90 -30.20 15.98
C ALA A 70 -24.70 -30.60 16.84
N LEU A 71 -24.91 -30.88 18.15
CA LEU A 71 -23.81 -31.09 19.07
C LEU A 71 -22.88 -32.26 18.67
N ALA A 72 -21.61 -32.04 18.69
CA ALA A 72 -20.56 -33.06 18.43
C ALA A 72 -20.67 -34.20 19.47
N ALA A 73 -21.02 -33.88 20.73
CA ALA A 73 -21.24 -34.86 21.78
C ALA A 73 -22.45 -35.82 21.51
N ALA A 74 -23.39 -35.38 20.64
CA ALA A 74 -24.51 -36.18 20.16
C ALA A 74 -24.18 -36.97 18.87
N GLY A 75 -22.97 -36.87 18.36
CA GLY A 75 -22.50 -37.61 17.18
C GLY A 75 -22.62 -36.81 15.85
N ALA A 76 -22.97 -35.53 15.89
CA ALA A 76 -22.97 -34.67 14.71
C ALA A 76 -21.54 -34.25 14.34
N LYS A 77 -21.29 -33.98 13.04
CA LYS A 77 -19.97 -33.61 12.52
C LYS A 77 -20.01 -32.26 11.80
N ALA A 78 -19.12 -31.37 12.19
CA ALA A 78 -18.94 -30.09 11.51
C ALA A 78 -17.94 -30.20 10.35
N THR A 79 -18.23 -29.52 9.27
CA THR A 79 -17.33 -29.27 8.12
C THR A 79 -17.51 -27.82 7.66
N ALA A 80 -16.55 -27.27 6.93
CA ALA A 80 -16.65 -25.91 6.41
C ALA A 80 -15.94 -25.79 5.05
N SER A 81 -16.26 -24.75 4.29
CA SER A 81 -15.61 -24.40 3.02
C SER A 81 -14.14 -24.10 3.19
N SER A 82 -13.81 -23.38 4.25
CA SER A 82 -12.46 -22.97 4.60
C SER A 82 -12.34 -22.71 6.10
N CYS A 83 -11.13 -22.52 6.60
CA CYS A 83 -10.85 -22.08 7.96
C CYS A 83 -9.63 -21.17 7.97
N LEU A 84 -9.70 -20.06 8.70
CA LEU A 84 -8.61 -19.12 8.83
C LEU A 84 -7.38 -19.80 9.44
N PRO A 85 -6.24 -19.90 8.72
CA PRO A 85 -5.09 -20.64 9.20
C PRO A 85 -4.33 -19.90 10.32
N GLY A 86 -3.65 -20.67 11.18
CA GLY A 86 -2.72 -20.12 12.16
C GLY A 86 -3.32 -19.78 13.54
N TYR A 87 -4.60 -19.99 13.75
CA TYR A 87 -5.27 -19.71 15.03
C TYR A 87 -5.84 -20.97 15.67
N ALA A 88 -5.30 -21.39 16.79
CA ALA A 88 -5.77 -22.57 17.54
C ALA A 88 -7.18 -22.40 18.14
N ILE A 89 -7.60 -21.16 18.35
CA ILE A 89 -8.92 -20.81 18.89
C ILE A 89 -10.02 -20.73 17.83
N HIS A 90 -9.66 -20.78 16.52
CA HIS A 90 -10.61 -20.71 15.42
C HIS A 90 -10.54 -22.00 14.61
N GLN A 91 -11.42 -22.94 14.90
CA GLN A 91 -11.40 -24.28 14.30
C GLN A 91 -12.81 -24.66 13.81
N VAL A 92 -12.88 -25.50 12.76
CA VAL A 92 -14.15 -26.01 12.23
C VAL A 92 -14.92 -26.81 13.30
N ALA A 93 -14.21 -27.50 14.19
CA ALA A 93 -14.83 -28.27 15.27
C ALA A 93 -15.59 -27.41 16.30
N HIS A 94 -15.28 -26.13 16.37
CA HIS A 94 -15.98 -25.19 17.28
C HIS A 94 -17.36 -24.77 16.77
N LEU A 95 -17.75 -25.12 15.54
CA LEU A 95 -19.09 -24.86 15.03
C LEU A 95 -20.18 -25.65 15.76
N ASN A 96 -19.81 -26.70 16.52
CA ASN A 96 -20.75 -27.58 17.18
C ASN A 96 -20.21 -28.26 18.44
N ASP A 97 -19.27 -27.61 19.14
CA ASP A 97 -18.69 -28.16 20.38
C ASP A 97 -19.52 -27.84 21.62
N GLY A 98 -20.54 -27.00 21.50
CA GLY A 98 -21.43 -26.59 22.59
C GLY A 98 -20.83 -25.50 23.48
N LEU A 99 -19.69 -24.90 23.07
CA LEU A 99 -19.03 -23.81 23.75
C LEU A 99 -19.20 -22.51 22.94
N TYR A 100 -19.18 -21.36 23.61
CA TYR A 100 -19.47 -20.09 22.98
C TYR A 100 -18.31 -19.11 23.13
N GLY A 101 -18.38 -18.02 22.36
CA GLY A 101 -17.43 -16.93 22.43
C GLY A 101 -16.26 -17.07 21.49
N ASN A 102 -15.50 -16.00 21.35
CA ASN A 102 -14.44 -15.90 20.34
C ASN A 102 -13.33 -16.96 20.44
N SER A 103 -13.07 -17.48 21.65
CA SER A 103 -12.06 -18.54 21.86
C SER A 103 -12.51 -19.93 21.39
N HIS A 104 -13.81 -20.11 21.16
CA HIS A 104 -14.48 -21.29 20.63
C HIS A 104 -15.30 -20.89 19.42
N SER A 105 -14.63 -20.58 18.31
CA SER A 105 -15.31 -20.12 17.10
C SER A 105 -14.66 -20.66 15.83
N TRP A 106 -15.39 -20.61 14.75
CA TRP A 106 -14.87 -20.81 13.41
C TRP A 106 -14.81 -19.45 12.69
N ILE A 107 -13.71 -19.19 12.02
CA ILE A 107 -13.56 -18.07 11.10
C ILE A 107 -13.22 -18.63 9.72
N ALA A 108 -13.94 -18.23 8.69
CA ALA A 108 -13.63 -18.60 7.31
C ALA A 108 -12.33 -17.94 6.81
N ALA A 109 -11.74 -18.45 5.73
CA ALA A 109 -10.57 -17.85 5.13
C ALA A 109 -10.95 -16.73 4.12
N GLY A 110 -12.17 -16.77 3.56
CA GLY A 110 -12.70 -15.79 2.61
C GLY A 110 -13.85 -14.95 3.17
N THR A 111 -14.33 -13.98 2.39
CA THR A 111 -15.39 -13.05 2.79
C THR A 111 -16.74 -13.32 2.12
N ALA A 112 -16.77 -14.14 1.08
CA ALA A 112 -17.97 -14.44 0.29
C ALA A 112 -18.01 -15.92 -0.11
N GLU A 113 -19.23 -16.46 -0.29
CA GLU A 113 -19.49 -17.86 -0.65
C GLU A 113 -18.87 -18.88 0.31
N GLU A 114 -18.76 -18.51 1.57
CA GLU A 114 -18.25 -19.36 2.64
C GLU A 114 -19.39 -20.09 3.34
N TRP A 115 -19.12 -21.32 3.84
CA TRP A 115 -20.14 -22.06 4.53
C TRP A 115 -19.59 -22.90 5.71
N GLY A 116 -20.42 -22.98 6.75
CA GLY A 116 -20.33 -23.99 7.81
C GLY A 116 -21.46 -25.02 7.65
N GLN A 117 -21.16 -26.29 7.86
CA GLN A 117 -22.10 -27.40 7.64
C GLN A 117 -22.03 -28.41 8.78
N ILE A 118 -23.21 -28.88 9.20
CA ILE A 118 -23.34 -29.95 10.18
C ILE A 118 -23.96 -31.18 9.51
N GLU A 119 -23.29 -32.33 9.64
CA GLU A 119 -23.86 -33.65 9.33
C GLU A 119 -24.47 -34.23 10.63
N LEU A 120 -25.76 -34.42 10.65
CA LEU A 120 -26.50 -35.08 11.76
C LEU A 120 -26.23 -36.56 11.75
N PRO A 121 -26.23 -37.25 12.91
CA PRO A 121 -25.97 -38.68 12.99
C PRO A 121 -27.02 -39.53 12.24
N LYS A 122 -28.23 -39.00 12.07
CA LYS A 122 -29.34 -39.63 11.32
C LYS A 122 -30.19 -38.54 10.67
N VAL A 123 -31.00 -38.93 9.69
CA VAL A 123 -32.03 -38.04 9.12
C VAL A 123 -32.98 -37.59 10.21
N ALA A 124 -33.25 -36.30 10.33
CA ALA A 124 -34.14 -35.71 11.30
C ALA A 124 -34.96 -34.58 10.65
N LYS A 125 -36.13 -34.27 11.19
CA LYS A 125 -36.89 -33.08 10.83
C LYS A 125 -36.25 -31.87 11.52
N VAL A 126 -35.76 -30.92 10.78
CA VAL A 126 -35.17 -29.67 11.23
C VAL A 126 -36.06 -28.48 10.88
N GLY A 127 -36.16 -27.46 11.72
CA GLY A 127 -37.07 -26.33 11.51
C GLY A 127 -36.50 -25.00 12.02
N LYS A 128 -35.35 -25.05 12.69
CA LYS A 128 -34.70 -23.84 13.21
C LYS A 128 -33.18 -24.01 13.23
N VAL A 129 -32.46 -22.99 12.83
CA VAL A 129 -31.04 -22.83 13.01
C VAL A 129 -30.79 -21.60 13.90
N VAL A 130 -29.84 -21.70 14.81
CA VAL A 130 -29.42 -20.62 15.70
C VAL A 130 -27.92 -20.46 15.56
N PHE A 131 -27.47 -19.22 15.44
CA PHE A 131 -26.05 -18.89 15.32
C PHE A 131 -25.72 -17.59 16.09
N SER A 132 -24.47 -17.42 16.41
CA SER A 132 -23.93 -16.20 17.02
C SER A 132 -22.52 -15.96 16.53
N ARG A 133 -22.03 -14.71 16.69
CA ARG A 133 -20.67 -14.34 16.38
C ARG A 133 -19.76 -14.46 17.60
N ASP A 134 -20.20 -13.96 18.75
CA ASP A 134 -19.46 -13.98 20.02
C ASP A 134 -20.42 -13.72 21.19
N ARG A 135 -20.93 -14.79 21.82
CA ARG A 135 -21.87 -14.65 22.95
C ARG A 135 -21.25 -14.04 24.19
N ASP A 136 -19.90 -13.98 24.27
CA ASP A 136 -19.22 -13.25 25.34
C ASP A 136 -19.30 -11.71 25.14
N GLY A 137 -19.72 -11.27 23.99
CA GLY A 137 -19.96 -9.86 23.66
C GLY A 137 -18.72 -8.99 23.51
N ARG A 138 -17.53 -9.60 23.37
CA ARG A 138 -16.25 -8.88 23.24
C ARG A 138 -16.01 -8.38 21.82
N TYR A 139 -16.49 -9.12 20.82
CA TYR A 139 -16.26 -8.84 19.41
C TYR A 139 -17.59 -8.69 18.67
N ARG A 140 -17.70 -7.66 17.82
CA ARG A 140 -18.92 -7.34 17.07
C ARG A 140 -18.69 -7.29 15.55
N ASP A 141 -17.48 -7.56 15.12
CA ASP A 141 -17.05 -7.66 13.73
C ASP A 141 -17.44 -9.03 13.10
N ARG A 142 -17.21 -9.24 11.83
CA ARG A 142 -17.30 -10.53 11.13
C ARG A 142 -18.69 -11.17 11.13
N MET A 143 -19.74 -10.37 11.19
CA MET A 143 -21.13 -10.86 11.08
C MET A 143 -21.44 -11.30 9.64
N PRO A 144 -22.19 -12.42 9.46
CA PRO A 144 -22.80 -12.72 8.18
C PRO A 144 -23.72 -11.58 7.75
N GLY A 145 -23.46 -10.97 6.58
CA GLY A 145 -24.27 -9.88 6.05
C GLY A 145 -25.51 -10.37 5.30
N TRP A 146 -25.30 -11.38 4.44
CA TRP A 146 -26.35 -12.06 3.70
C TRP A 146 -26.02 -13.55 3.63
N PHE A 147 -26.98 -14.41 3.98
CA PHE A 147 -26.79 -15.85 4.05
C PHE A 147 -28.07 -16.62 3.78
N GLU A 148 -27.91 -17.90 3.48
CA GLU A 148 -29.03 -18.83 3.38
C GLU A 148 -28.77 -20.11 4.19
N VAL A 149 -29.86 -20.76 4.63
CA VAL A 149 -29.84 -22.10 5.22
C VAL A 149 -30.28 -23.09 4.16
N GLN A 150 -29.45 -24.07 3.93
CA GLN A 150 -29.67 -25.15 3.00
C GLN A 150 -29.74 -26.49 3.76
N VAL A 151 -30.58 -27.39 3.33
CA VAL A 151 -30.72 -28.74 3.88
C VAL A 151 -30.55 -29.80 2.79
N SER A 152 -30.06 -30.97 3.17
CA SER A 152 -29.92 -32.11 2.28
C SER A 152 -30.05 -33.43 3.06
N VAL A 153 -30.59 -34.44 2.43
CA VAL A 153 -30.65 -35.82 2.97
C VAL A 153 -29.41 -36.61 2.57
N ASP A 154 -28.85 -36.34 1.38
CA ASP A 154 -27.76 -37.13 0.78
C ASP A 154 -26.41 -36.37 0.70
N GLY A 155 -26.38 -35.07 1.10
CA GLY A 155 -25.21 -34.22 0.99
C GLY A 155 -24.84 -33.80 -0.42
N ARG A 156 -25.67 -34.13 -1.44
CA ARG A 156 -25.45 -33.84 -2.86
C ARG A 156 -26.49 -32.91 -3.43
N GLN A 157 -27.76 -33.16 -3.13
CA GLN A 157 -28.87 -32.30 -3.54
C GLN A 157 -29.27 -31.41 -2.37
N TRP A 158 -29.19 -30.10 -2.60
CA TRP A 158 -29.41 -29.08 -1.58
C TRP A 158 -30.69 -28.31 -1.84
N GLN A 159 -31.50 -28.16 -0.82
CA GLN A 159 -32.71 -27.35 -0.84
C GLN A 159 -32.50 -26.14 0.07
N LYS A 160 -32.65 -24.92 -0.47
CA LYS A 160 -32.76 -23.71 0.33
C LYS A 160 -34.06 -23.70 1.12
N VAL A 161 -33.97 -23.56 2.43
CA VAL A 161 -35.14 -23.52 3.36
C VAL A 161 -35.33 -22.19 4.02
N ALA A 162 -34.29 -21.36 4.11
CA ALA A 162 -34.36 -20.00 4.62
C ALA A 162 -33.27 -19.12 4.01
N GLU A 163 -33.53 -17.84 4.01
CA GLU A 163 -32.60 -16.78 3.62
C GLU A 163 -32.81 -15.59 4.58
N ALA A 164 -31.73 -14.99 5.08
CA ALA A 164 -31.81 -13.85 5.98
C ALA A 164 -30.56 -12.95 5.84
N GLY A 165 -30.62 -11.79 6.48
CA GLY A 165 -29.63 -10.74 6.29
C GLY A 165 -30.06 -9.76 5.19
N ALA A 166 -29.41 -8.62 5.15
CA ALA A 166 -29.61 -7.68 4.05
C ALA A 166 -28.88 -8.23 2.84
N ARG A 167 -29.60 -8.84 1.92
CA ARG A 167 -29.11 -8.94 0.54
C ARG A 167 -28.64 -7.53 0.19
N PRO A 168 -27.37 -7.31 -0.20
CA PRO A 168 -26.96 -6.00 -0.65
C PRO A 168 -28.07 -5.56 -1.60
N ALA A 169 -28.73 -4.44 -1.30
CA ALA A 169 -29.83 -3.99 -2.12
C ALA A 169 -29.26 -4.09 -3.52
N ALA A 170 -29.84 -4.97 -4.33
CA ALA A 170 -29.48 -5.04 -5.71
C ALA A 170 -29.69 -3.61 -6.14
N THR A 171 -28.58 -2.86 -6.19
CA THR A 171 -28.61 -1.55 -6.79
C THR A 171 -29.36 -1.82 -8.05
N ILE A 172 -30.45 -1.11 -8.34
CA ILE A 172 -31.12 -1.23 -9.60
C ILE A 172 -30.10 -0.72 -10.63
N VAL A 173 -29.05 -1.48 -10.80
CA VAL A 173 -28.27 -1.48 -12.03
C VAL A 173 -29.25 -2.09 -12.99
N ARG A 174 -29.96 -1.24 -13.73
CA ARG A 174 -30.66 -1.71 -14.92
C ARG A 174 -29.65 -2.58 -15.64
N PRO A 175 -29.96 -3.86 -15.94
CA PRO A 175 -29.03 -4.72 -16.65
C PRO A 175 -28.64 -3.97 -17.91
N LEU A 176 -27.39 -3.51 -17.97
CA LEU A 176 -26.89 -2.80 -19.14
C LEU A 176 -26.76 -3.85 -20.24
N PRO A 177 -27.12 -3.52 -21.46
CA PRO A 177 -27.05 -4.47 -22.55
C PRO A 177 -25.61 -4.97 -22.67
N ALA A 178 -25.50 -6.30 -22.83
CA ALA A 178 -24.23 -6.95 -23.05
C ALA A 178 -23.55 -6.34 -24.29
N ALA A 179 -22.30 -5.92 -24.15
CA ALA A 179 -21.37 -5.53 -25.23
C ALA A 179 -21.91 -4.50 -26.25
N GLY A 180 -21.77 -3.22 -25.92
CA GLY A 180 -21.92 -2.07 -26.83
C GLY A 180 -21.45 -0.79 -26.15
N PRO A 181 -21.22 0.30 -26.89
CA PRO A 181 -20.92 1.59 -26.24
C PRO A 181 -22.11 1.97 -25.35
N VAL A 182 -21.80 2.21 -24.08
CA VAL A 182 -22.78 2.67 -23.11
C VAL A 182 -23.32 4.03 -23.57
N SER A 183 -24.64 4.21 -23.61
CA SER A 183 -25.20 5.52 -23.94
C SER A 183 -24.72 6.58 -22.93
N GLU A 184 -24.60 7.82 -23.33
CA GLU A 184 -24.17 8.90 -22.44
C GLU A 184 -25.08 8.99 -21.21
N ASP A 185 -26.39 8.82 -21.38
CA ASP A 185 -27.35 8.86 -20.29
C ASP A 185 -27.10 7.74 -19.25
N ALA A 186 -26.78 6.52 -19.71
CA ALA A 186 -26.48 5.40 -18.81
C ALA A 186 -25.15 5.60 -18.08
N LEU A 187 -24.15 6.16 -18.77
CA LEU A 187 -22.86 6.54 -18.19
C LEU A 187 -23.03 7.58 -17.09
N LEU A 188 -23.84 8.61 -17.35
CA LEU A 188 -24.13 9.69 -16.41
C LEU A 188 -24.98 9.19 -15.25
N ALA A 189 -25.96 8.34 -15.49
CA ALA A 189 -26.77 7.71 -14.43
C ALA A 189 -25.91 6.90 -13.46
N TYR A 190 -24.92 6.15 -13.96
CA TYR A 190 -23.95 5.44 -13.10
C TYR A 190 -23.08 6.40 -12.29
N ALA A 191 -22.47 7.38 -12.92
CA ALA A 191 -21.58 8.33 -12.25
C ALA A 191 -22.29 9.16 -11.20
N PHE A 192 -23.51 9.65 -11.49
CA PHE A 192 -24.25 10.52 -10.59
C PHE A 192 -24.93 9.77 -9.44
N SER A 193 -25.36 8.53 -9.66
CA SER A 193 -25.92 7.70 -8.61
C SER A 193 -24.90 7.35 -7.53
N SER A 194 -23.64 7.24 -7.91
CA SER A 194 -22.55 7.02 -6.96
C SER A 194 -22.23 8.27 -6.14
N GLU A 195 -22.31 9.47 -6.73
CA GLU A 195 -22.15 10.73 -6.02
C GLU A 195 -23.22 10.89 -4.94
N GLU A 196 -24.47 10.50 -5.22
CA GLU A 196 -25.58 10.53 -4.27
C GLU A 196 -25.35 9.58 -3.10
N ARG A 197 -24.89 8.36 -3.36
CA ARG A 197 -24.67 7.35 -2.30
C ARG A 197 -23.51 7.71 -1.39
N SER A 198 -22.44 8.20 -1.93
CA SER A 198 -21.30 8.70 -1.18
C SER A 198 -21.68 9.73 -0.14
N TRP A 199 -22.62 10.49 -0.44
CA TRP A 199 -23.20 11.61 0.23
C TRP A 199 -24.08 11.29 1.45
N ASN A 200 -24.98 10.33 1.25
CA ASN A 200 -25.86 9.83 2.30
C ASN A 200 -25.09 9.10 3.43
N LYS A 201 -23.85 8.68 3.17
CA LYS A 201 -23.00 7.99 4.16
C LYS A 201 -22.17 8.92 5.05
N THR A 202 -21.85 10.10 4.58
CA THR A 202 -20.86 10.95 5.29
C THR A 202 -21.49 12.06 6.13
N GLY A 203 -22.82 12.20 6.12
CA GLY A 203 -23.49 13.32 6.81
C GLY A 203 -23.07 14.68 6.25
N ALA A 204 -22.52 14.70 5.04
CA ALA A 204 -22.04 15.92 4.37
C ALA A 204 -23.22 16.81 3.95
N ALA A 205 -22.91 18.10 3.76
CA ALA A 205 -23.88 19.09 3.33
C ALA A 205 -24.60 18.68 2.04
N ASP A 206 -25.84 19.18 1.90
CA ASP A 206 -26.70 18.93 0.74
C ASP A 206 -25.93 19.06 -0.59
N PRO A 207 -25.95 18.07 -1.42
CA PRO A 207 -25.30 17.98 -2.71
C PRO A 207 -25.63 19.06 -3.68
N ARG A 208 -26.84 19.50 -3.63
CA ARG A 208 -27.31 20.60 -4.44
C ARG A 208 -26.52 21.85 -4.14
N VAL A 209 -26.32 22.17 -2.85
CA VAL A 209 -25.51 23.32 -2.43
C VAL A 209 -24.10 23.25 -2.99
N ARG A 210 -23.50 22.06 -2.96
CA ARG A 210 -22.15 21.84 -3.53
C ARG A 210 -22.12 22.04 -5.05
N VAL A 211 -23.05 21.42 -5.79
CA VAL A 211 -23.12 21.56 -7.24
C VAL A 211 -23.42 23.01 -7.63
N LEU A 212 -24.30 23.69 -6.88
CA LEU A 212 -24.63 25.11 -7.08
C LEU A 212 -23.38 25.99 -6.91
N ALA A 213 -22.64 25.81 -5.82
CA ALA A 213 -21.42 26.58 -5.56
C ALA A 213 -20.32 26.32 -6.61
N GLN A 214 -20.15 25.07 -7.03
CA GLN A 214 -19.19 24.69 -8.06
C GLN A 214 -19.55 25.29 -9.42
N MET A 215 -20.83 25.36 -9.76
CA MET A 215 -21.29 25.95 -11.01
C MET A 215 -21.08 27.46 -11.01
N GLU A 216 -21.39 28.18 -9.91
CA GLU A 216 -21.14 29.62 -9.78
C GLU A 216 -19.65 29.95 -9.94
N ASP A 217 -18.79 29.22 -9.23
CA ASP A 217 -17.34 29.39 -9.34
C ASP A 217 -16.85 29.15 -10.78
N MET A 218 -17.33 28.10 -11.43
CA MET A 218 -16.96 27.77 -12.81
C MET A 218 -17.43 28.86 -13.80
N LEU A 219 -18.67 29.33 -13.67
CA LEU A 219 -19.20 30.43 -14.49
C LEU A 219 -18.36 31.71 -14.34
N ALA A 220 -17.96 32.05 -13.11
CA ALA A 220 -17.11 33.19 -12.82
C ALA A 220 -15.71 33.05 -13.46
N ARG A 221 -15.07 31.87 -13.26
CA ARG A 221 -13.72 31.60 -13.81
C ARG A 221 -13.72 31.63 -15.34
N PHE A 222 -14.68 30.99 -15.99
CA PHE A 222 -14.74 30.89 -17.43
C PHE A 222 -15.06 32.26 -18.08
N ALA A 223 -15.95 33.03 -17.48
CA ALA A 223 -16.19 34.40 -17.90
C ALA A 223 -14.92 35.29 -17.79
N ALA A 224 -14.17 35.16 -16.71
CA ALA A 224 -12.89 35.83 -16.51
C ALA A 224 -11.82 35.41 -17.53
N GLN A 225 -11.90 34.19 -18.05
CA GLN A 225 -11.06 33.66 -19.13
C GLN A 225 -11.55 34.07 -20.53
N GLY A 226 -12.64 34.80 -20.63
CA GLY A 226 -13.19 35.29 -21.90
C GLY A 226 -14.11 34.31 -22.62
N LEU A 227 -14.54 33.21 -21.98
CA LEU A 227 -15.57 32.35 -22.54
C LEU A 227 -16.95 33.00 -22.41
N ASP A 228 -17.75 32.96 -23.48
CA ASP A 228 -19.16 33.31 -23.39
C ASP A 228 -19.93 32.24 -22.64
N VAL A 229 -20.40 32.56 -21.46
CA VAL A 229 -21.17 31.70 -20.56
C VAL A 229 -22.60 32.16 -20.36
N SER A 230 -23.09 33.01 -21.24
CA SER A 230 -24.41 33.65 -21.13
C SER A 230 -25.54 32.62 -21.12
N ALA A 231 -25.46 31.61 -21.97
CA ALA A 231 -26.46 30.53 -22.08
C ALA A 231 -26.50 29.68 -20.80
N GLU A 232 -25.32 29.29 -20.32
CA GLU A 232 -25.21 28.46 -19.09
C GLU A 232 -25.62 29.29 -17.85
N ARG A 233 -25.35 30.56 -17.83
CA ARG A 233 -25.81 31.46 -16.76
C ARG A 233 -27.34 31.59 -16.74
N ALA A 234 -27.98 31.69 -17.90
CA ALA A 234 -29.44 31.69 -18.02
C ALA A 234 -30.06 30.35 -17.57
N GLU A 235 -29.50 29.22 -18.00
CA GLU A 235 -29.90 27.87 -17.57
C GLU A 235 -29.74 27.73 -16.06
N TRP A 236 -28.61 28.18 -15.51
CA TRP A 236 -28.32 28.17 -14.11
C TRP A 236 -29.33 28.97 -13.26
N ALA A 237 -29.66 30.17 -13.70
CA ALA A 237 -30.65 31.04 -13.06
C ALA A 237 -32.05 30.39 -13.01
N ALA A 238 -32.37 29.55 -14.00
CA ALA A 238 -33.62 28.81 -14.05
C ALA A 238 -33.66 27.59 -13.10
N LEU A 239 -32.47 27.03 -12.77
CA LEU A 239 -32.33 25.88 -11.88
C LEU A 239 -32.18 26.26 -10.40
N THR A 240 -31.69 27.48 -10.14
CA THR A 240 -31.44 27.94 -8.77
C THR A 240 -32.78 28.23 -8.08
N PRO A 241 -33.13 27.56 -6.99
CA PRO A 241 -34.34 27.88 -6.24
C PRO A 241 -34.30 29.35 -5.77
N ARG A 242 -35.37 30.09 -6.00
CA ARG A 242 -35.48 31.51 -5.58
C ARG A 242 -35.48 31.67 -4.04
N GLN A 243 -35.68 30.60 -3.29
CA GLN A 243 -35.58 30.55 -1.82
C GLN A 243 -34.94 29.21 -1.39
N PRO A 244 -34.03 29.21 -0.40
CA PRO A 244 -33.56 27.96 0.18
C PRO A 244 -34.75 27.22 0.81
N PRO A 245 -34.81 25.88 0.73
CA PRO A 245 -35.88 25.12 1.39
C PRO A 245 -35.84 25.38 2.90
N PRO A 246 -37.00 25.38 3.57
CA PRO A 246 -37.07 25.52 5.02
C PRO A 246 -36.20 24.45 5.71
N GLU A 247 -35.51 24.80 6.76
CA GLU A 247 -34.57 23.98 7.52
C GLU A 247 -35.12 22.60 7.98
N ASN A 248 -36.45 22.44 7.95
CA ASN A 248 -37.15 21.22 8.36
C ASN A 248 -37.99 20.57 7.23
N ALA A 249 -37.81 20.93 5.99
CA ALA A 249 -38.51 20.27 4.88
C ALA A 249 -38.00 18.83 4.72
N LYS A 250 -38.93 17.87 4.88
CA LYS A 250 -38.63 16.48 4.46
C LYS A 250 -38.31 16.48 2.97
N PRO A 251 -37.21 15.84 2.53
CA PRO A 251 -36.88 15.81 1.14
C PRO A 251 -38.02 15.19 0.32
N ASP A 252 -38.50 15.91 -0.69
CA ASP A 252 -39.21 15.28 -1.81
C ASP A 252 -38.17 14.60 -2.70
N ALA A 253 -37.86 13.36 -2.38
CA ALA A 253 -36.75 12.61 -2.94
C ALA A 253 -36.74 12.53 -4.48
N ALA A 254 -37.90 12.60 -5.13
CA ALA A 254 -37.99 12.52 -6.60
C ALA A 254 -37.73 13.87 -7.30
N GLY A 255 -38.32 14.95 -6.80
CA GLY A 255 -38.14 16.28 -7.36
C GLY A 255 -36.74 16.87 -7.09
N GLU A 256 -36.19 16.57 -5.92
CA GLU A 256 -34.83 16.99 -5.53
C GLU A 256 -33.76 16.31 -6.36
N TRP A 257 -33.92 15.03 -6.69
CA TRP A 257 -33.06 14.29 -7.57
C TRP A 257 -33.05 14.84 -9.00
N GLU A 258 -34.20 15.22 -9.52
CA GLU A 258 -34.30 15.79 -10.84
C GLU A 258 -33.56 17.15 -10.93
N VAL A 259 -33.71 18.01 -9.93
CA VAL A 259 -32.97 19.27 -9.86
C VAL A 259 -31.47 19.04 -9.78
N PHE A 260 -31.02 18.12 -8.95
CA PHE A 260 -29.61 17.74 -8.85
C PHE A 260 -29.06 17.24 -10.18
N PHE A 261 -29.77 16.31 -10.82
CA PHE A 261 -29.35 15.71 -12.08
C PHE A 261 -29.22 16.77 -13.19
N ARG A 262 -30.19 17.68 -13.31
CA ARG A 262 -30.16 18.77 -14.27
C ARG A 262 -29.00 19.73 -13.99
N ALA A 263 -28.76 20.07 -12.74
CA ALA A 263 -27.62 20.90 -12.33
C ALA A 263 -26.28 20.25 -12.67
N ARG A 264 -26.16 18.94 -12.39
CA ARG A 264 -24.94 18.18 -12.75
C ARG A 264 -24.72 18.11 -14.27
N LEU A 265 -25.79 17.97 -15.07
CA LEU A 265 -25.69 18.03 -16.54
C LEU A 265 -25.26 19.40 -17.03
N ALA A 266 -25.82 20.47 -16.48
CA ALA A 266 -25.44 21.84 -16.84
C ALA A 266 -23.96 22.10 -16.51
N LYS A 267 -23.52 21.72 -15.31
CA LYS A 267 -22.13 21.83 -14.90
C LYS A 267 -21.18 21.03 -15.82
N ARG A 268 -21.55 19.79 -16.15
CA ARG A 268 -20.79 18.96 -17.08
C ARG A 268 -20.64 19.62 -18.44
N ARG A 269 -21.74 20.14 -19.02
CA ARG A 269 -21.69 20.82 -20.32
C ARG A 269 -20.77 22.03 -20.30
N LEU A 270 -20.78 22.81 -19.22
CA LEU A 270 -19.89 23.94 -19.04
C LEU A 270 -18.42 23.49 -18.91
N MET A 271 -18.12 22.55 -18.01
CA MET A 271 -16.75 22.05 -17.81
C MET A 271 -16.12 21.52 -19.10
N LEU A 272 -16.86 20.75 -19.87
CA LEU A 272 -16.38 20.15 -21.11
C LEU A 272 -16.14 21.16 -22.25
N ARG A 273 -16.51 22.45 -22.07
CA ARG A 273 -16.16 23.54 -22.99
C ARG A 273 -14.76 24.08 -22.74
N ASP A 274 -14.16 23.84 -21.57
CA ASP A 274 -12.85 24.45 -21.26
C ASP A 274 -11.80 24.04 -22.32
N PRO A 275 -11.13 25.00 -22.97
CA PRO A 275 -10.02 24.72 -23.88
C PRO A 275 -8.84 24.01 -23.21
N ALA A 276 -8.64 24.18 -21.90
CA ALA A 276 -7.62 23.50 -21.12
C ALA A 276 -7.78 21.96 -21.12
N LEU A 277 -8.96 21.45 -21.48
CA LEU A 277 -9.23 20.01 -21.66
C LEU A 277 -8.81 19.47 -23.05
N ALA A 278 -8.18 20.25 -23.92
CA ALA A 278 -7.66 19.73 -25.19
C ALA A 278 -6.77 18.49 -25.04
N PRO A 279 -5.96 18.33 -23.97
CA PRO A 279 -5.17 17.11 -23.79
C PRO A 279 -5.96 15.81 -23.71
N VAL A 280 -7.23 15.83 -23.33
CA VAL A 280 -8.07 14.62 -23.24
C VAL A 280 -8.87 14.31 -24.51
N GLU A 281 -8.66 15.05 -25.59
CA GLU A 281 -9.27 14.71 -26.88
C GLU A 281 -8.78 13.36 -27.41
N ARG A 282 -7.56 12.96 -27.01
CA ARG A 282 -7.01 11.66 -27.30
C ARG A 282 -6.29 11.07 -26.08
N ILE A 283 -6.71 9.89 -25.62
CA ILE A 283 -6.22 9.25 -24.40
C ILE A 283 -5.68 7.86 -24.71
N LEU A 284 -4.44 7.60 -24.30
CA LEU A 284 -3.90 6.24 -24.21
C LEU A 284 -4.24 5.66 -22.81
N PHE A 285 -4.75 4.44 -22.77
CA PHE A 285 -5.12 3.80 -21.52
C PHE A 285 -5.15 2.27 -21.67
N VAL A 286 -5.32 1.56 -20.58
CA VAL A 286 -5.48 0.11 -20.58
C VAL A 286 -6.86 -0.28 -20.05
N LYS A 287 -7.50 -1.22 -20.75
CA LYS A 287 -8.65 -1.97 -20.23
C LYS A 287 -8.13 -3.23 -19.57
N ARG A 288 -8.44 -3.43 -18.31
CA ARG A 288 -8.14 -4.66 -17.56
C ARG A 288 -9.08 -4.83 -16.39
N GLN A 289 -9.22 -6.04 -15.90
CA GLN A 289 -9.88 -6.26 -14.62
C GLN A 289 -9.04 -5.60 -13.49
N PRO A 290 -9.70 -4.99 -12.50
CA PRO A 290 -8.98 -4.52 -11.31
C PRO A 290 -8.31 -5.71 -10.63
N PHE A 291 -7.16 -5.48 -10.04
CA PHE A 291 -6.56 -6.45 -9.15
C PHE A 291 -7.39 -6.55 -7.87
N LEU A 292 -7.45 -7.74 -7.29
CA LEU A 292 -8.09 -7.89 -5.99
C LEU A 292 -7.27 -7.12 -4.95
N PRO A 293 -7.83 -6.12 -4.27
CA PRO A 293 -7.10 -5.36 -3.29
C PRO A 293 -6.78 -6.26 -2.10
N SER A 294 -5.50 -6.57 -1.89
CA SER A 294 -5.02 -7.29 -0.72
C SER A 294 -4.00 -6.44 0.04
N HIS A 295 -3.06 -5.85 -0.70
CA HIS A 295 -1.99 -5.05 -0.15
C HIS A 295 -1.38 -4.19 -1.26
N ASN A 296 -0.61 -3.16 -0.92
CA ASN A 296 0.01 -2.24 -1.88
C ASN A 296 0.95 -2.90 -2.91
N TYR A 297 1.39 -4.13 -2.68
CA TYR A 297 2.17 -4.94 -3.64
C TYR A 297 1.35 -6.05 -4.31
N SER A 298 0.08 -6.21 -4.01
CA SER A 298 -0.80 -7.17 -4.67
C SER A 298 -1.00 -6.85 -6.15
N ASP A 299 -0.80 -5.60 -6.53
CA ASP A 299 -0.77 -5.12 -7.91
C ASP A 299 0.18 -5.92 -8.83
N LEU A 300 1.18 -6.58 -8.26
CA LEU A 300 2.07 -7.47 -8.99
C LEU A 300 1.69 -8.95 -8.87
N PHE A 301 1.34 -9.40 -7.68
CA PHE A 301 1.21 -10.83 -7.36
C PHE A 301 -0.21 -11.34 -7.38
N ASP A 302 -1.18 -10.50 -7.04
CA ASP A 302 -2.58 -10.85 -6.95
C ASP A 302 -3.40 -10.37 -8.15
N ALA A 303 -2.79 -10.21 -9.31
CA ALA A 303 -3.44 -9.92 -10.58
C ALA A 303 -4.45 -11.03 -10.95
N GLN A 304 -5.38 -11.30 -10.05
CA GLN A 304 -6.33 -12.40 -10.17
C GLN A 304 -7.64 -12.00 -10.85
N GLY A 305 -7.74 -10.76 -11.28
CA GLY A 305 -8.95 -10.23 -11.92
C GLY A 305 -9.38 -10.93 -13.21
N GLY A 306 -8.71 -11.99 -13.56
CA GLY A 306 -8.95 -12.74 -14.79
C GLY A 306 -8.26 -12.13 -16.02
N PRO A 307 -8.10 -12.93 -17.07
CA PRO A 307 -7.57 -12.47 -18.35
C PRO A 307 -8.55 -11.52 -19.04
N GLY A 308 -8.05 -10.77 -20.00
CA GLY A 308 -8.84 -9.91 -20.87
C GLY A 308 -8.45 -8.44 -20.75
N GLY A 309 -8.94 -7.69 -21.73
CA GLY A 309 -8.65 -6.27 -21.85
C GLY A 309 -7.80 -5.93 -23.06
N ALA A 310 -7.31 -4.71 -23.11
CA ALA A 310 -6.56 -4.20 -24.24
C ALA A 310 -5.79 -2.92 -23.88
N VAL A 311 -4.70 -2.64 -24.57
CA VAL A 311 -4.15 -1.28 -24.67
C VAL A 311 -4.91 -0.53 -25.72
N CYS A 312 -5.48 0.62 -25.37
CA CYS A 312 -6.45 1.33 -26.21
C CYS A 312 -6.08 2.81 -26.39
N LEU A 313 -6.52 3.36 -27.52
CA LEU A 313 -6.70 4.79 -27.74
C LEU A 313 -8.19 5.14 -27.70
N LEU A 314 -8.52 6.22 -27.00
CA LEU A 314 -9.83 6.83 -26.99
C LEU A 314 -9.75 8.19 -27.65
N ASP A 315 -10.49 8.39 -28.73
CA ASP A 315 -10.64 9.69 -29.40
C ASP A 315 -11.98 10.30 -28.99
N ILE A 316 -11.95 11.45 -28.31
CA ILE A 316 -13.13 12.19 -27.87
C ILE A 316 -13.26 13.43 -28.76
N PRO A 317 -14.27 13.50 -29.65
CA PRO A 317 -14.42 14.63 -30.54
C PRO A 317 -14.84 15.89 -29.78
N ARG A 318 -14.42 17.07 -30.30
CA ARG A 318 -14.91 18.35 -29.84
C ARG A 318 -15.88 18.90 -30.90
N ARG A 319 -17.10 19.27 -30.48
CA ARG A 319 -18.13 19.85 -31.36
C ARG A 319 -18.66 21.14 -30.74
N GLY A 320 -18.77 22.22 -31.54
CA GLY A 320 -19.23 23.51 -31.02
C GLY A 320 -18.39 24.01 -29.81
N GLY A 321 -17.09 23.68 -29.78
CA GLY A 321 -16.19 24.07 -28.70
C GLY A 321 -16.26 23.15 -27.47
N ARG A 322 -17.15 22.13 -27.42
CA ARG A 322 -17.35 21.22 -26.29
C ARG A 322 -16.86 19.79 -26.61
N LEU A 323 -16.20 19.17 -25.68
CA LEU A 323 -15.90 17.74 -25.74
C LEU A 323 -17.19 16.90 -25.70
N GLU A 324 -17.24 15.85 -26.48
CA GLU A 324 -18.40 14.97 -26.62
C GLU A 324 -18.03 13.51 -26.24
N PRO A 325 -17.90 13.19 -24.93
CA PRO A 325 -17.56 11.83 -24.49
C PRO A 325 -18.52 10.75 -24.97
N GLY A 326 -19.82 11.04 -25.11
CA GLY A 326 -20.82 10.14 -25.68
C GLY A 326 -20.59 9.79 -27.15
N ALA A 327 -19.77 10.55 -27.87
CA ALA A 327 -19.37 10.29 -29.26
C ALA A 327 -17.93 9.77 -29.39
N ALA A 328 -17.31 9.35 -28.28
CA ALA A 328 -15.94 8.87 -28.25
C ALA A 328 -15.78 7.60 -29.08
N ARG A 329 -14.60 7.44 -29.68
CA ARG A 329 -14.24 6.26 -30.48
C ARG A 329 -13.09 5.54 -29.82
N LEU A 330 -13.27 4.23 -29.61
CA LEU A 330 -12.28 3.34 -29.04
C LEU A 330 -11.53 2.59 -30.14
N ALA A 331 -10.21 2.66 -30.12
CA ALA A 331 -9.31 1.89 -30.99
C ALA A 331 -8.39 1.03 -30.14
N PRO A 332 -8.53 -0.31 -30.12
CA PRO A 332 -7.58 -1.19 -29.48
C PRO A 332 -6.27 -1.25 -30.28
N LEU A 333 -5.14 -1.00 -29.62
CA LEU A 333 -3.78 -1.12 -30.17
C LEU A 333 -3.20 -2.51 -29.93
N PHE A 334 -3.53 -3.12 -28.79
CA PHE A 334 -3.08 -4.45 -28.41
C PHE A 334 -4.21 -5.17 -27.65
N ASP A 335 -4.52 -6.39 -28.07
CA ASP A 335 -5.54 -7.23 -27.45
C ASP A 335 -4.90 -8.23 -26.48
N ALA A 336 -5.23 -8.13 -25.21
CA ALA A 336 -4.68 -8.95 -24.12
C ALA A 336 -5.61 -10.10 -23.69
N ARG A 337 -6.40 -10.66 -24.61
CA ARG A 337 -7.49 -11.63 -24.34
C ARG A 337 -7.14 -12.76 -23.38
N SER A 338 -5.93 -13.33 -23.50
CA SER A 338 -5.48 -14.46 -22.69
C SER A 338 -4.66 -14.05 -21.49
N GLY A 339 -4.32 -12.77 -21.37
CA GLY A 339 -3.41 -12.24 -20.36
C GLY A 339 -3.86 -10.91 -19.78
N VAL A 340 -2.93 -10.22 -19.16
CA VAL A 340 -3.12 -8.90 -18.54
C VAL A 340 -2.10 -7.93 -19.11
N ALA A 341 -2.56 -6.83 -19.73
CA ALA A 341 -1.74 -5.69 -20.08
C ALA A 341 -1.86 -4.60 -19.00
N ARG A 342 -0.77 -3.81 -18.78
CA ARG A 342 -0.76 -2.73 -17.80
C ARG A 342 0.24 -1.63 -18.13
N ASP A 343 0.08 -0.47 -17.52
CA ASP A 343 1.00 0.66 -17.51
C ASP A 343 1.41 1.16 -18.91
N PRO A 344 0.47 1.42 -19.84
CA PRO A 344 0.83 1.91 -21.16
C PRO A 344 1.33 3.34 -21.08
N VAL A 345 2.43 3.62 -21.80
CA VAL A 345 3.04 4.94 -21.90
C VAL A 345 3.61 5.18 -23.29
N ALA A 346 3.40 6.38 -23.84
CA ALA A 346 3.96 6.78 -25.12
C ALA A 346 5.29 7.49 -24.94
N THR A 347 6.15 7.46 -25.98
CA THR A 347 7.32 8.32 -26.07
C THR A 347 6.90 9.79 -26.26
N PHE A 348 7.79 10.73 -25.92
CA PHE A 348 7.52 12.18 -26.02
C PHE A 348 7.09 12.65 -27.42
N ASP A 349 7.57 11.95 -28.45
CA ASP A 349 7.28 12.19 -29.87
C ASP A 349 6.12 11.33 -30.42
N LEU A 350 5.47 10.55 -29.58
CA LEU A 350 4.40 9.60 -29.91
C LEU A 350 4.76 8.52 -30.93
N ARG A 351 6.03 8.20 -31.15
CA ARG A 351 6.41 7.17 -32.13
C ARG A 351 6.21 5.76 -31.59
N LYS A 352 6.39 5.56 -30.28
CA LYS A 352 6.31 4.26 -29.63
C LYS A 352 5.39 4.31 -28.44
N VAL A 353 4.79 3.15 -28.16
CA VAL A 353 4.03 2.85 -26.94
C VAL A 353 4.69 1.67 -26.26
N TYR A 354 5.05 1.84 -24.99
CA TYR A 354 5.54 0.80 -24.11
C TYR A 354 4.42 0.38 -23.16
N PHE A 355 4.41 -0.88 -22.79
CA PHE A 355 3.49 -1.42 -21.76
C PHE A 355 4.04 -2.71 -21.18
N ALA A 356 3.51 -3.17 -20.06
CA ALA A 356 3.80 -4.48 -19.52
C ALA A 356 2.69 -5.48 -19.86
N TYR A 357 3.07 -6.71 -20.14
CA TYR A 357 2.15 -7.79 -20.50
C TYR A 357 2.52 -9.11 -19.82
N GLN A 358 1.52 -9.74 -19.22
CA GLN A 358 1.57 -11.10 -18.68
C GLN A 358 0.65 -11.98 -19.54
N ALA A 359 1.21 -12.98 -20.20
CA ALA A 359 0.47 -13.77 -21.20
C ALA A 359 -0.55 -14.74 -20.58
N ALA A 360 -0.25 -15.29 -19.40
CA ALA A 360 -1.14 -16.18 -18.66
C ALA A 360 -0.94 -16.02 -17.14
N LYS A 361 -1.92 -16.48 -16.37
CA LYS A 361 -1.81 -16.49 -14.91
C LYS A 361 -0.59 -17.32 -14.46
N GLY A 362 0.24 -16.73 -13.64
CA GLY A 362 1.49 -17.36 -13.13
C GLY A 362 2.72 -17.09 -13.98
N ASP A 363 2.57 -16.50 -15.19
CA ASP A 363 3.68 -15.99 -15.98
C ASP A 363 4.25 -14.70 -15.37
N TYR A 364 5.35 -14.23 -15.94
CA TYR A 364 5.96 -12.97 -15.56
C TYR A 364 5.47 -11.84 -16.46
N PHE A 365 5.33 -10.65 -15.91
CA PHE A 365 5.14 -9.44 -16.71
C PHE A 365 6.40 -9.18 -17.52
N ARG A 366 6.24 -8.88 -18.83
CA ARG A 366 7.28 -8.54 -19.78
C ARG A 366 7.04 -7.15 -20.32
N LEU A 367 8.09 -6.39 -20.53
CA LEU A 367 7.99 -5.13 -21.26
C LEU A 367 7.83 -5.38 -22.74
N MET A 368 6.82 -4.76 -23.29
CA MET A 368 6.47 -4.77 -24.72
C MET A 368 6.62 -3.37 -25.30
N VAL A 369 6.93 -3.29 -26.57
CA VAL A 369 6.93 -2.03 -27.33
C VAL A 369 6.25 -2.23 -28.68
N MET A 370 5.50 -1.23 -29.11
CA MET A 370 4.86 -1.16 -30.44
C MET A 370 4.95 0.26 -30.99
N ASN A 371 4.64 0.42 -32.26
CA ASN A 371 4.43 1.74 -32.84
C ASN A 371 3.13 2.36 -32.30
N ALA A 372 2.97 3.66 -32.46
CA ALA A 372 1.78 4.39 -32.01
C ALA A 372 0.45 3.93 -32.63
N ASP A 373 0.51 3.25 -33.77
CA ASP A 373 -0.62 2.64 -34.49
C ASP A 373 -0.89 1.17 -34.12
N GLY A 374 -0.13 0.63 -33.16
CA GLY A 374 -0.21 -0.78 -32.73
C GLY A 374 0.64 -1.74 -33.55
N SER A 375 1.24 -1.30 -34.66
CA SER A 375 2.12 -2.14 -35.48
C SER A 375 3.48 -2.35 -34.86
N GLY A 376 4.26 -3.32 -35.36
CA GLY A 376 5.65 -3.52 -34.95
C GLY A 376 5.82 -3.96 -33.48
N LEU A 377 4.84 -4.70 -32.96
CA LEU A 377 4.89 -5.24 -31.60
C LEU A 377 6.12 -6.10 -31.37
N ARG A 378 6.86 -5.84 -30.28
CA ARG A 378 8.05 -6.57 -29.89
C ARG A 378 8.13 -6.68 -28.37
N GLN A 379 8.55 -7.83 -27.86
CA GLN A 379 8.93 -8.04 -26.48
C GLN A 379 10.36 -7.53 -26.25
N LEU A 380 10.58 -6.81 -25.16
CA LEU A 380 11.88 -6.23 -24.80
C LEU A 380 12.63 -6.99 -23.71
N THR A 381 11.90 -7.62 -22.79
CA THR A 381 12.48 -8.29 -21.62
C THR A 381 12.05 -9.74 -21.52
N ASP A 382 12.90 -10.57 -20.92
CA ASP A 382 12.72 -12.01 -20.74
C ASP A 382 13.24 -12.49 -19.39
N GLY A 383 13.30 -13.82 -19.19
CA GLY A 383 13.81 -14.44 -17.96
C GLY A 383 12.73 -14.58 -16.85
N PRO A 384 13.07 -15.16 -15.70
CA PRO A 384 12.13 -15.46 -14.62
C PRO A 384 11.92 -14.24 -13.70
N PHE A 385 11.56 -13.08 -14.27
CA PHE A 385 11.42 -11.81 -13.56
C PHE A 385 10.20 -11.06 -14.07
N HIS A 386 9.54 -10.31 -13.17
CA HIS A 386 8.54 -9.33 -13.54
C HIS A 386 9.22 -8.00 -13.91
N ASP A 387 8.87 -7.46 -15.07
CA ASP A 387 9.28 -6.15 -15.56
C ASP A 387 8.03 -5.35 -15.93
N PHE A 388 7.82 -4.17 -15.33
CA PHE A 388 6.59 -3.39 -15.46
C PHE A 388 6.82 -1.91 -15.15
N TYR A 389 5.79 -1.06 -15.27
CA TYR A 389 5.89 0.40 -15.19
C TYR A 389 6.97 1.00 -16.11
N PRO A 390 6.91 0.78 -17.42
CA PRO A 390 7.86 1.40 -18.33
C PRO A 390 7.75 2.92 -18.29
N CYS A 391 8.90 3.59 -18.34
CA CYS A 391 9.04 5.04 -18.28
C CYS A 391 10.08 5.48 -19.32
N PRO A 392 9.67 5.94 -20.52
CA PRO A 392 10.59 6.43 -21.54
C PRO A 392 11.41 7.62 -21.03
N LEU A 393 12.73 7.56 -21.25
CA LEU A 393 13.69 8.55 -20.80
C LEU A 393 14.02 9.58 -21.90
N PRO A 394 14.46 10.80 -21.53
CA PRO A 394 14.84 11.81 -22.51
C PRO A 394 15.99 11.41 -23.43
N ASP A 395 16.91 10.54 -22.98
CA ASP A 395 18.02 10.01 -23.77
C ASP A 395 17.65 8.88 -24.74
N GLY A 396 16.37 8.48 -24.74
CA GLY A 396 15.83 7.39 -25.55
C GLY A 396 15.83 6.03 -24.85
N GLY A 397 16.45 5.91 -23.68
CA GLY A 397 16.34 4.70 -22.84
C GLY A 397 14.95 4.54 -22.20
N VAL A 398 14.78 3.48 -21.45
CA VAL A 398 13.55 3.17 -20.72
C VAL A 398 13.88 2.80 -19.28
N ALA A 399 13.35 3.54 -18.32
CA ALA A 399 13.34 3.10 -16.93
C ALA A 399 12.12 2.22 -16.68
N PHE A 400 12.20 1.33 -15.70
CA PHE A 400 11.12 0.39 -15.37
C PHE A 400 11.34 -0.22 -14.00
N LEU A 401 10.32 -0.84 -13.44
CA LEU A 401 10.46 -1.61 -12.20
C LEU A 401 10.69 -3.08 -12.51
N SER A 402 11.56 -3.72 -11.72
CA SER A 402 11.91 -5.12 -11.94
C SER A 402 12.20 -5.90 -10.66
N THR A 403 11.78 -7.16 -10.64
CA THR A 403 12.19 -8.14 -9.63
C THR A 403 13.59 -8.71 -9.89
N ARG A 404 14.31 -8.24 -10.91
CA ARG A 404 15.72 -8.60 -11.21
C ARG A 404 16.68 -8.20 -10.10
N CYS A 405 16.29 -7.33 -9.19
CA CYS A 405 17.05 -7.05 -7.97
C CYS A 405 17.21 -8.31 -7.11
N LYS A 406 16.38 -9.33 -7.32
CA LYS A 406 16.40 -10.60 -6.56
C LYS A 406 16.27 -10.36 -5.05
N GLY A 407 15.72 -9.23 -4.67
CA GLY A 407 15.44 -8.85 -3.30
C GLY A 407 14.16 -9.50 -2.79
N ARG A 408 14.08 -9.66 -1.48
CA ARG A 408 12.91 -10.13 -0.79
C ARG A 408 12.23 -8.97 -0.07
N TYR A 409 10.95 -8.84 -0.27
CA TYR A 409 10.15 -7.85 0.44
C TYR A 409 9.92 -8.31 1.89
N LEU A 410 10.11 -7.40 2.83
CA LEU A 410 9.96 -7.70 4.26
C LEU A 410 8.51 -7.50 4.72
N CYS A 411 7.55 -8.06 3.97
CA CYS A 411 6.14 -8.02 4.29
C CYS A 411 5.42 -9.25 3.71
N TRP A 412 4.16 -9.09 3.30
CA TRP A 412 3.25 -10.18 2.92
C TRP A 412 3.74 -11.06 1.76
N ARG A 413 4.35 -10.48 0.73
CA ARG A 413 4.82 -11.18 -0.46
C ARG A 413 6.34 -11.10 -0.60
N PRO A 414 7.00 -12.09 -1.19
CA PRO A 414 8.43 -12.20 -1.05
C PRO A 414 9.27 -11.34 -2.00
N GLN A 415 8.75 -11.03 -3.21
CA GLN A 415 9.60 -10.40 -4.21
C GLN A 415 9.55 -8.88 -4.11
N ALA A 416 10.72 -8.26 -3.86
CA ALA A 416 10.91 -6.83 -4.05
C ALA A 416 11.12 -6.51 -5.54
N PHE A 417 10.75 -5.29 -5.93
CA PHE A 417 10.97 -4.74 -7.25
C PHE A 417 11.47 -3.31 -7.15
N VAL A 418 12.54 -3.02 -7.87
CA VAL A 418 13.22 -1.72 -7.80
C VAL A 418 13.42 -1.13 -9.20
N LEU A 419 13.84 0.12 -9.23
CA LEU A 419 14.04 0.86 -10.45
C LEU A 419 15.28 0.38 -11.22
N PHE A 420 15.06 0.00 -12.47
CA PHE A 420 16.04 -0.37 -13.47
C PHE A 420 15.96 0.58 -14.66
N ARG A 421 16.95 0.53 -15.52
CA ARG A 421 16.90 1.09 -16.87
C ARG A 421 17.52 0.15 -17.90
N MET A 422 17.15 0.35 -19.16
CA MET A 422 17.73 -0.30 -20.33
C MET A 422 17.73 0.68 -21.51
N ASP A 423 18.43 0.33 -22.57
CA ASP A 423 18.33 1.04 -23.85
C ASP A 423 16.98 0.72 -24.54
N ALA A 424 16.58 1.50 -25.54
CA ALA A 424 15.33 1.34 -26.26
C ALA A 424 15.15 -0.04 -26.94
N ASP A 425 16.25 -0.73 -27.19
CA ASP A 425 16.27 -2.06 -27.79
C ASP A 425 16.25 -3.23 -26.79
N GLY A 426 16.26 -2.92 -25.49
CA GLY A 426 16.27 -3.89 -24.38
C GLY A 426 17.65 -4.25 -23.86
N ARG A 427 18.74 -3.70 -24.43
CA ARG A 427 20.11 -3.97 -23.98
C ARG A 427 20.56 -3.07 -22.83
N ASN A 428 21.75 -3.33 -22.31
CA ASN A 428 22.43 -2.56 -21.27
C ASN A 428 21.57 -2.34 -20.02
N MET A 429 20.85 -3.40 -19.64
CA MET A 429 19.97 -3.39 -18.48
C MET A 429 20.77 -3.29 -17.18
N ARG A 430 20.44 -2.32 -16.33
CA ARG A 430 21.09 -2.13 -15.03
C ARG A 430 20.15 -1.54 -13.99
N ALA A 431 20.42 -1.80 -12.71
CA ALA A 431 19.71 -1.18 -11.60
C ALA A 431 20.06 0.31 -11.49
N LEU A 432 19.07 1.13 -11.23
CA LEU A 432 19.23 2.54 -10.84
C LEU A 432 19.09 2.69 -9.32
N SER A 433 18.28 1.88 -8.69
CA SER A 433 18.06 1.85 -7.27
C SER A 433 18.51 0.52 -6.65
N TYR A 434 18.96 0.60 -5.41
CA TYR A 434 19.37 -0.56 -4.61
C TYR A 434 18.48 -0.72 -3.37
N ALA A 435 17.24 -0.23 -3.42
CA ALA A 435 16.31 -0.37 -2.32
C ALA A 435 16.17 -1.84 -1.89
N ASN A 436 16.00 -2.04 -0.58
CA ASN A 436 15.79 -3.37 -0.02
C ASN A 436 14.34 -3.82 -0.07
N ILE A 437 13.44 -2.92 -0.40
CA ILE A 437 11.99 -3.11 -0.50
C ILE A 437 11.47 -2.46 -1.76
N SER A 438 10.17 -2.59 -2.04
CA SER A 438 9.60 -2.25 -3.34
C SER A 438 9.52 -0.75 -3.63
N GLU A 439 9.42 -0.44 -4.90
CA GLU A 439 9.31 0.90 -5.48
C GLU A 439 8.17 0.92 -6.51
N TRP A 440 7.56 2.10 -6.80
CA TRP A 440 6.39 2.18 -7.67
C TRP A 440 6.43 3.38 -8.61
N ALA A 441 5.76 3.21 -9.75
CA ALA A 441 5.25 4.23 -10.64
C ALA A 441 6.23 5.34 -11.02
N PRO A 442 7.34 5.04 -11.71
CA PRO A 442 8.28 6.05 -12.17
C PRO A 442 7.65 6.99 -13.21
N SER A 443 8.10 8.24 -13.21
CA SER A 443 7.75 9.24 -14.22
C SER A 443 8.92 10.20 -14.44
N VAL A 444 9.05 10.76 -15.64
CA VAL A 444 10.10 11.74 -15.92
C VAL A 444 9.62 13.12 -15.50
N MET A 445 10.48 13.84 -14.79
CA MET A 445 10.28 15.23 -14.38
C MET A 445 10.68 16.19 -15.50
N SER A 446 10.22 17.44 -15.41
CA SER A 446 10.54 18.50 -16.37
C SER A 446 12.04 18.84 -16.42
N ASP A 447 12.78 18.54 -15.37
CA ASP A 447 14.24 18.69 -15.30
C ASP A 447 15.03 17.47 -15.81
N GLY A 448 14.34 16.41 -16.23
CA GLY A 448 14.93 15.18 -16.77
C GLY A 448 15.22 14.09 -15.73
N ARG A 449 15.03 14.34 -14.44
CA ARG A 449 15.10 13.31 -13.39
C ARG A 449 13.90 12.37 -13.46
N ILE A 450 14.02 11.24 -12.79
CA ILE A 450 12.94 10.25 -12.59
C ILE A 450 12.36 10.46 -11.21
N LEU A 451 11.07 10.78 -11.14
CA LEU A 451 10.26 10.80 -9.92
C LEU A 451 9.65 9.41 -9.74
N TRP A 452 9.77 8.84 -8.52
CA TRP A 452 9.16 7.54 -8.21
C TRP A 452 8.81 7.43 -6.73
N THR A 453 8.03 6.44 -6.38
CA THR A 453 7.76 6.07 -4.98
C THR A 453 8.78 5.05 -4.53
N ARG A 454 9.38 5.27 -3.36
CA ARG A 454 10.29 4.33 -2.72
C ARG A 454 9.79 4.01 -1.31
N SER A 455 9.80 2.73 -0.98
CA SER A 455 9.53 2.25 0.37
C SER A 455 10.81 2.21 1.22
N GLU A 456 10.70 2.59 2.50
CA GLU A 456 11.81 2.56 3.45
C GLU A 456 11.31 2.11 4.82
N TYR A 457 12.00 1.14 5.42
CA TYR A 457 11.65 0.60 6.75
C TYR A 457 12.69 0.91 7.82
N LEU A 458 13.68 1.71 7.51
CA LEU A 458 14.75 2.07 8.44
C LEU A 458 14.20 2.89 9.62
N ASP A 459 14.11 2.24 10.79
CA ASP A 459 13.62 2.85 12.04
C ASP A 459 12.27 3.59 11.87
N LYS A 460 11.36 3.00 11.11
CA LYS A 460 10.00 3.48 10.80
C LYS A 460 9.02 2.33 10.88
N GLY A 461 7.75 2.62 11.18
CA GLY A 461 6.65 1.71 10.92
C GLY A 461 6.47 1.48 9.42
N ALA A 462 6.21 0.24 9.03
CA ALA A 462 6.10 -0.16 7.63
C ALA A 462 5.04 0.63 6.87
N ASP A 463 4.00 1.07 7.55
CA ASP A 463 2.78 1.59 6.97
C ASP A 463 2.93 2.99 6.36
N PHE A 464 3.93 3.77 6.77
CA PHE A 464 4.13 5.15 6.35
C PHE A 464 5.46 5.38 5.62
N GLY A 465 6.14 4.30 5.27
CA GLY A 465 7.45 4.35 4.66
C GLY A 465 7.46 4.59 3.14
N HIS A 466 6.32 4.88 2.51
CA HIS A 466 6.22 5.01 1.04
C HIS A 466 6.24 6.48 0.65
N THR A 467 7.38 6.96 0.16
CA THR A 467 7.68 8.37 -0.03
C THR A 467 8.07 8.69 -1.48
N LEU A 468 7.98 9.97 -1.86
CA LEU A 468 8.33 10.45 -3.21
C LEU A 468 9.82 10.79 -3.28
N TRP A 469 10.50 10.25 -4.28
CA TRP A 469 11.92 10.42 -4.54
C TRP A 469 12.18 10.87 -5.97
N ALA A 470 13.32 11.51 -6.21
CA ALA A 470 13.85 11.77 -7.53
C ALA A 470 15.27 11.22 -7.68
N ILE A 471 15.63 10.75 -8.88
CA ILE A 471 16.93 10.20 -9.22
C ILE A 471 17.31 10.62 -10.64
N ARG A 472 18.61 10.77 -10.92
CA ARG A 472 19.08 10.95 -12.29
C ARG A 472 18.93 9.65 -13.10
N PRO A 473 18.74 9.74 -14.44
CA PRO A 473 18.60 8.54 -15.28
C PRO A 473 19.81 7.60 -15.30
N ASP A 474 20.96 8.04 -14.82
CA ASP A 474 22.15 7.21 -14.62
C ASP A 474 22.19 6.47 -13.28
N GLY A 475 21.23 6.72 -12.38
CA GLY A 475 21.13 6.13 -11.03
C GLY A 475 21.83 6.94 -9.95
N THR A 476 22.41 8.09 -10.29
CA THR A 476 23.06 8.96 -9.32
C THR A 476 22.08 9.93 -8.65
N HIS A 477 22.50 10.49 -7.53
CA HIS A 477 21.80 11.55 -6.79
C HIS A 477 20.34 11.22 -6.46
N PRO A 478 20.02 10.02 -5.87
CA PRO A 478 18.69 9.80 -5.35
C PRO A 478 18.40 10.78 -4.21
N GLU A 479 17.26 11.44 -4.28
CA GLU A 479 16.86 12.48 -3.34
C GLU A 479 15.42 12.25 -2.87
N LEU A 480 15.20 12.27 -1.54
CA LEU A 480 13.85 12.31 -0.98
C LEU A 480 13.21 13.66 -1.31
N LEU A 481 12.15 13.64 -2.11
CA LEU A 481 11.39 14.86 -2.43
C LEU A 481 10.37 15.18 -1.36
N PHE A 482 9.56 14.21 -0.94
CA PHE A 482 8.51 14.44 0.02
C PHE A 482 8.02 13.15 0.68
N GLY A 483 7.48 13.26 1.92
CA GLY A 483 6.66 12.24 2.56
C GLY A 483 7.26 11.65 3.83
N ASN A 484 8.55 11.78 4.08
CA ASN A 484 9.14 11.32 5.34
C ASN A 484 8.53 12.12 6.50
N ASN A 485 8.19 11.45 7.59
CA ASN A 485 7.48 12.03 8.76
C ASN A 485 6.04 12.51 8.49
N THR A 486 5.42 12.10 7.39
CA THR A 486 3.97 12.25 7.20
C THR A 486 3.30 10.89 7.36
N ARG A 487 2.03 10.90 7.74
CA ARG A 487 1.24 9.67 7.93
C ARG A 487 0.61 9.14 6.64
N TYR A 488 1.08 9.60 5.49
CA TYR A 488 0.55 9.18 4.19
C TYR A 488 1.57 8.35 3.45
N CYS A 489 1.07 7.38 2.69
CA CYS A 489 1.81 6.69 1.63
C CYS A 489 1.50 7.35 0.30
N TYR A 490 2.52 7.60 -0.52
CA TYR A 490 2.37 8.28 -1.80
C TYR A 490 2.69 7.34 -2.95
N VAL A 491 1.88 7.36 -4.00
CA VAL A 491 2.15 6.60 -5.22
C VAL A 491 1.73 7.42 -6.46
N ASN A 492 2.25 7.05 -7.61
CA ASN A 492 1.96 7.69 -8.89
C ASN A 492 2.25 9.21 -8.89
N GLY A 493 3.41 9.59 -8.33
CA GLY A 493 3.86 10.97 -8.33
C GLY A 493 4.04 11.51 -9.76
N ARG A 494 3.54 12.72 -10.00
CA ARG A 494 3.66 13.48 -11.27
C ARG A 494 3.83 14.95 -10.98
N GLU A 495 4.66 15.66 -11.76
CA GLU A 495 4.69 17.12 -11.71
C GLU A 495 3.41 17.70 -12.28
N VAL A 496 2.91 18.78 -11.66
CA VAL A 496 1.78 19.56 -12.17
C VAL A 496 2.32 20.64 -13.10
N PRO A 497 2.03 20.60 -14.41
CA PRO A 497 2.60 21.54 -15.38
C PRO A 497 2.36 23.00 -15.01
N GLY A 498 3.40 23.83 -15.09
CA GLY A 498 3.35 25.27 -14.79
C GLY A 498 3.24 25.60 -13.30
N THR A 499 3.54 24.66 -12.42
CA THR A 499 3.57 24.86 -10.96
C THR A 499 4.81 24.18 -10.35
N SER A 500 5.02 24.37 -9.05
CA SER A 500 6.01 23.63 -8.24
C SER A 500 5.38 22.46 -7.47
N GLU A 501 4.11 22.16 -7.74
CA GLU A 501 3.38 21.09 -7.05
C GLU A 501 3.62 19.74 -7.71
N LEU A 502 3.56 18.71 -6.88
CA LEU A 502 3.43 17.32 -7.33
C LEU A 502 1.99 16.86 -7.11
N CYS A 503 1.49 16.03 -8.03
CA CYS A 503 0.25 15.30 -7.85
C CYS A 503 0.58 13.85 -7.49
N ALA A 504 -0.15 13.26 -6.54
CA ALA A 504 0.01 11.86 -6.16
C ALA A 504 -1.31 11.27 -5.63
N ILE A 505 -1.37 9.95 -5.57
CA ILE A 505 -2.38 9.23 -4.77
C ILE A 505 -1.87 9.13 -3.33
N LEU A 506 -2.72 9.44 -2.37
CA LEU A 506 -2.49 9.06 -0.97
C LEU A 506 -2.94 7.62 -0.81
N MET A 507 -2.01 6.71 -1.05
CA MET A 507 -2.24 5.29 -1.17
C MET A 507 -2.61 4.67 0.16
N SER A 508 -3.57 3.78 0.14
CA SER A 508 -3.82 2.87 1.25
C SER A 508 -2.79 1.75 1.30
N HIS A 509 -2.35 1.36 2.49
CA HIS A 509 -1.47 0.22 2.68
C HIS A 509 -2.12 -1.11 2.27
N GLY A 510 -3.41 -1.26 2.51
CA GLY A 510 -4.20 -2.45 2.18
C GLY A 510 -5.03 -2.33 0.90
N GLY A 511 -4.68 -1.46 -0.04
CA GLY A 511 -5.43 -1.23 -1.28
C GLY A 511 -4.67 -1.64 -2.54
N ASP A 512 -5.33 -1.51 -3.70
CA ASP A 512 -4.75 -1.71 -5.03
C ASP A 512 -4.16 -0.38 -5.55
N LEU A 513 -3.16 0.18 -4.88
CA LEU A 513 -2.52 1.47 -5.21
C LEU A 513 -3.53 2.62 -5.44
N ASN A 514 -4.66 2.56 -4.76
CA ASN A 514 -5.74 3.50 -4.89
C ASN A 514 -5.88 4.37 -3.62
N GLY A 515 -6.56 5.49 -3.74
CA GLY A 515 -6.81 6.44 -2.67
C GLY A 515 -7.23 7.80 -3.22
N PRO A 516 -7.32 8.84 -2.37
CA PRO A 516 -7.60 10.19 -2.83
C PRO A 516 -6.45 10.76 -3.67
N VAL A 517 -6.80 11.63 -4.60
CA VAL A 517 -5.83 12.43 -5.36
C VAL A 517 -5.43 13.63 -4.52
N ALA A 518 -4.14 13.88 -4.39
CA ALA A 518 -3.61 15.02 -3.65
C ALA A 518 -2.58 15.83 -4.45
N LEU A 519 -2.49 17.11 -4.12
CA LEU A 519 -1.39 17.98 -4.49
C LEU A 519 -0.44 18.16 -3.32
N VAL A 520 0.85 18.16 -3.61
CA VAL A 520 1.94 18.23 -2.65
C VAL A 520 2.87 19.38 -3.01
N GLU A 521 3.06 20.33 -2.12
CA GLU A 521 3.98 21.45 -2.29
C GLU A 521 5.42 21.08 -1.89
N ALA A 522 5.98 20.08 -2.56
CA ALA A 522 7.27 19.49 -2.21
C ALA A 522 8.45 20.48 -2.18
N MET A 523 8.35 21.60 -2.89
CA MET A 523 9.39 22.64 -2.90
C MET A 523 9.39 23.49 -1.64
N LYS A 524 8.28 23.56 -0.90
CA LYS A 524 8.18 24.32 0.36
C LYS A 524 8.67 23.53 1.58
N GLY A 525 8.83 22.22 1.47
CA GLY A 525 9.31 21.38 2.54
C GLY A 525 9.17 19.91 2.22
N ARG A 526 9.85 19.04 3.01
CA ARG A 526 9.88 17.59 2.80
C ARG A 526 8.95 16.80 3.71
N PHE A 527 8.48 17.40 4.80
CA PHE A 527 7.97 16.64 5.96
C PHE A 527 6.64 17.15 6.52
N SER A 528 6.13 18.25 6.04
CA SER A 528 5.00 18.95 6.66
C SER A 528 3.67 18.48 6.08
N PRO A 529 2.76 17.89 6.91
CA PRO A 529 1.46 17.39 6.43
C PRO A 529 0.57 18.49 5.83
N GLU A 530 0.73 19.75 6.29
CA GLU A 530 -0.01 20.90 5.78
C GLU A 530 0.32 21.26 4.32
N LEU A 531 1.41 20.72 3.80
CA LEU A 531 1.78 20.85 2.38
C LEU A 531 1.04 19.85 1.48
N VAL A 532 0.20 19.00 2.03
CA VAL A 532 -0.59 18.01 1.31
C VAL A 532 -2.05 18.43 1.29
N ARG A 533 -2.60 18.64 0.10
CA ARG A 533 -3.99 19.05 -0.11
C ARG A 533 -4.73 18.01 -0.95
N SER A 534 -5.72 17.32 -0.37
CA SER A 534 -6.60 16.43 -1.13
C SER A 534 -7.46 17.21 -2.13
N LEU A 535 -7.56 16.73 -3.35
CA LEU A 535 -8.49 17.19 -4.38
C LEU A 535 -9.83 16.44 -4.34
N THR A 536 -9.87 15.31 -3.65
CA THR A 536 -11.03 14.44 -3.52
C THR A 536 -11.32 14.18 -2.04
N PRO A 537 -11.70 15.21 -1.27
CA PRO A 537 -11.84 15.12 0.18
C PRO A 537 -12.98 14.20 0.65
N ASP A 538 -13.93 13.91 -0.22
CA ASP A 538 -14.97 12.91 -0.04
C ASP A 538 -14.48 11.45 -0.12
N SER A 539 -13.25 11.26 -0.56
CA SER A 539 -12.51 10.00 -0.49
C SER A 539 -11.34 10.18 0.49
N PRO A 540 -11.56 10.04 1.81
CA PRO A 540 -10.50 10.26 2.79
C PRO A 540 -9.42 9.18 2.65
N PRO A 541 -8.15 9.51 2.95
CA PRO A 541 -7.09 8.53 2.98
C PRO A 541 -7.34 7.55 4.14
N HIS A 542 -7.29 6.26 3.85
CA HIS A 542 -7.42 5.20 4.83
C HIS A 542 -6.14 4.40 4.89
N PHE A 543 -5.73 4.05 6.09
CA PHE A 543 -4.58 3.20 6.31
C PHE A 543 -4.85 1.75 5.84
N HIS A 544 -5.93 1.15 6.31
CA HIS A 544 -6.45 -0.10 5.80
C HIS A 544 -7.68 0.17 4.96
N MET A 545 -7.55 -0.04 3.66
CA MET A 545 -8.73 -0.12 2.81
C MET A 545 -9.42 -1.44 3.08
N SER A 546 -10.63 -1.38 3.61
CA SER A 546 -11.51 -2.53 3.51
C SER A 546 -11.79 -2.82 2.05
N TRP A 547 -11.96 -4.09 1.70
CA TRP A 547 -12.37 -4.59 0.38
C TRP A 547 -13.62 -3.91 -0.18
N ALA A 548 -14.38 -3.25 0.68
CA ALA A 548 -15.62 -2.53 0.40
C ALA A 548 -15.42 -1.04 0.11
N MET A 549 -14.18 -0.55 0.00
CA MET A 549 -13.99 0.87 -0.31
C MET A 549 -14.49 1.21 -1.70
N ARG A 550 -15.44 2.09 -1.69
CA ARG A 550 -16.02 2.79 -2.83
C ARG A 550 -15.31 4.14 -2.95
N GLU A 551 -15.40 4.75 -4.12
CA GLU A 551 -14.82 6.06 -4.38
C GLU A 551 -13.29 6.07 -4.46
N CYS A 552 -12.72 5.06 -5.09
CA CYS A 552 -11.29 4.95 -5.30
C CYS A 552 -10.82 5.76 -6.51
N PHE A 553 -9.64 6.38 -6.37
CA PHE A 553 -8.91 7.01 -7.48
C PHE A 553 -7.56 6.34 -7.64
N ARG A 554 -7.04 6.31 -8.89
CA ARG A 554 -5.68 5.85 -9.18
C ARG A 554 -5.15 6.51 -10.47
N ASP A 555 -3.86 6.33 -10.72
CA ASP A 555 -3.15 6.73 -11.94
C ASP A 555 -3.37 8.21 -12.35
N PRO A 556 -3.19 9.18 -11.44
CA PRO A 556 -3.43 10.58 -11.75
C PRO A 556 -2.37 11.09 -12.73
N THR A 557 -2.82 11.74 -13.80
CA THR A 557 -1.96 12.39 -14.79
C THR A 557 -2.39 13.85 -14.93
N PRO A 558 -1.64 14.82 -14.38
CA PRO A 558 -1.91 16.23 -14.58
C PRO A 558 -1.83 16.60 -16.06
N ILE A 559 -2.87 17.24 -16.58
CA ILE A 559 -2.97 17.65 -17.99
C ILE A 559 -2.78 19.15 -18.18
N GLY A 560 -2.55 19.85 -17.10
CA GLY A 560 -2.29 21.27 -16.97
C GLY A 560 -2.26 21.66 -15.52
N ARG A 561 -2.32 22.96 -15.24
CA ARG A 561 -2.30 23.48 -13.88
C ARG A 561 -3.52 23.03 -13.06
N ASP A 562 -4.69 23.01 -13.68
CA ASP A 562 -5.97 22.93 -12.97
C ASP A 562 -6.65 21.57 -13.12
N TYR A 563 -6.29 20.76 -14.11
CA TYR A 563 -6.94 19.51 -14.43
C TYR A 563 -6.03 18.30 -14.29
N ILE A 564 -6.61 17.21 -13.82
CA ILE A 564 -5.96 15.91 -13.66
C ILE A 564 -6.84 14.86 -14.31
N LEU A 565 -6.28 14.11 -15.25
CA LEU A 565 -6.87 12.91 -15.82
C LEU A 565 -6.56 11.74 -14.88
N CYS A 566 -7.54 10.89 -14.55
CA CYS A 566 -7.34 9.78 -13.62
C CYS A 566 -8.28 8.62 -13.91
N SER A 567 -8.00 7.47 -13.31
CA SER A 567 -8.95 6.38 -13.18
C SER A 567 -9.74 6.56 -11.89
N HIS A 568 -11.05 6.39 -11.95
CA HIS A 568 -11.92 6.50 -10.78
C HIS A 568 -13.00 5.42 -10.79
N ALA A 569 -13.18 4.78 -9.65
CA ALA A 569 -14.24 3.81 -9.40
C ALA A 569 -15.15 4.34 -8.29
N PRO A 570 -16.29 4.97 -8.65
CA PRO A 570 -17.27 5.38 -7.66
C PRO A 570 -17.85 4.21 -6.87
N GLU A 571 -17.85 3.01 -7.45
CA GLU A 571 -18.25 1.74 -6.84
C GLU A 571 -17.19 0.66 -7.09
N ASP A 572 -17.39 -0.13 -8.15
CA ASP A 572 -16.57 -1.29 -8.48
C ASP A 572 -15.94 -1.21 -9.88
N LYS A 573 -16.34 -0.23 -10.71
CA LYS A 573 -15.89 -0.09 -12.10
C LYS A 573 -15.02 1.15 -12.29
N PHE A 574 -13.78 0.93 -12.61
CA PHE A 574 -12.87 2.00 -12.97
C PHE A 574 -13.22 2.57 -14.34
N GLY A 575 -13.56 3.86 -14.38
CA GLY A 575 -13.70 4.66 -15.59
C GLY A 575 -12.60 5.70 -15.72
N LEU A 576 -12.52 6.35 -16.88
CA LEU A 576 -11.64 7.50 -17.10
C LEU A 576 -12.36 8.79 -16.73
N TYR A 577 -11.76 9.56 -15.85
CA TYR A 577 -12.31 10.78 -15.32
C TYR A 577 -11.33 11.93 -15.47
N VAL A 578 -11.85 13.14 -15.62
CA VAL A 578 -11.13 14.37 -15.39
C VAL A 578 -11.64 15.02 -14.11
N ILE A 579 -10.71 15.40 -13.26
CA ILE A 579 -10.98 16.16 -12.04
C ILE A 579 -10.24 17.50 -12.10
N ASP A 580 -10.71 18.47 -11.35
CA ASP A 580 -10.02 19.75 -11.23
C ASP A 580 -9.64 20.08 -9.77
N ARG A 581 -8.81 21.11 -9.59
CA ARG A 581 -8.38 21.56 -8.25
C ARG A 581 -9.47 22.26 -7.44
N PHE A 582 -10.65 22.47 -8.03
CA PHE A 582 -11.80 23.12 -7.43
C PHE A 582 -12.87 22.12 -6.96
N GLY A 583 -12.58 20.81 -7.08
CA GLY A 583 -13.44 19.74 -6.62
C GLY A 583 -14.47 19.23 -7.64
N ASN A 584 -14.34 19.63 -8.91
CA ASN A 584 -15.18 19.08 -9.97
C ASN A 584 -14.61 17.78 -10.48
N ARG A 585 -15.49 16.87 -10.92
CA ARG A 585 -15.13 15.60 -11.57
C ARG A 585 -16.14 15.26 -12.66
N GLU A 586 -15.66 14.80 -13.82
CA GLU A 586 -16.50 14.39 -14.94
C GLU A 586 -15.98 13.11 -15.57
N VAL A 587 -16.90 12.17 -15.83
CA VAL A 587 -16.57 10.92 -16.51
C VAL A 587 -16.37 11.19 -18.01
N LEU A 588 -15.30 10.61 -18.56
CA LEU A 588 -14.98 10.66 -19.98
C LEU A 588 -15.28 9.35 -20.68
N TYR A 589 -15.04 8.23 -20.02
CA TYR A 589 -15.29 6.90 -20.57
C TYR A 589 -15.49 5.88 -19.44
N LEU A 590 -16.39 4.97 -19.64
CA LEU A 590 -16.67 3.84 -18.75
C LEU A 590 -16.99 2.60 -19.56
N ASP A 591 -16.39 1.47 -19.19
CA ASP A 591 -16.77 0.15 -19.66
C ASP A 591 -17.23 -0.68 -18.46
N LEU A 592 -18.42 -1.21 -18.51
CA LEU A 592 -19.00 -1.94 -17.39
C LEU A 592 -18.56 -3.40 -17.34
N GLY A 593 -17.98 -3.90 -18.42
CA GLY A 593 -17.45 -5.26 -18.49
C GLY A 593 -16.02 -5.38 -17.97
N VAL A 594 -15.24 -4.29 -18.08
CA VAL A 594 -13.81 -4.28 -17.72
C VAL A 594 -13.35 -2.89 -17.33
N GLY A 595 -12.54 -2.78 -16.28
CA GLY A 595 -12.02 -1.50 -15.78
C GLY A 595 -11.14 -0.78 -16.82
N SER A 596 -11.17 0.56 -16.78
CA SER A 596 -10.37 1.45 -17.63
C SER A 596 -9.36 2.19 -16.76
N MET A 597 -8.06 1.97 -16.98
CA MET A 597 -6.99 2.36 -16.05
C MET A 597 -5.78 2.96 -16.74
N ALA A 598 -4.92 3.60 -15.95
CA ALA A 598 -3.67 4.21 -16.36
C ALA A 598 -3.80 5.18 -17.56
N PRO A 599 -4.72 6.17 -17.51
CA PRO A 599 -4.93 7.08 -18.62
C PRO A 599 -3.80 8.11 -18.72
N THR A 600 -3.33 8.32 -19.95
CA THR A 600 -2.39 9.40 -20.29
C THR A 600 -2.84 10.12 -21.54
N PRO A 601 -2.70 11.48 -21.62
CA PRO A 601 -2.96 12.17 -22.87
C PRO A 601 -2.07 11.65 -23.99
N PHE A 602 -2.66 11.31 -25.13
CA PHE A 602 -1.91 10.84 -26.30
C PHE A 602 -1.61 12.02 -27.22
N ARG A 603 -0.66 12.85 -26.78
CA ARG A 603 -0.16 14.01 -27.54
C ARG A 603 1.34 14.13 -27.36
N ALA A 604 2.01 14.67 -28.37
CA ALA A 604 3.43 14.99 -28.26
C ALA A 604 3.67 16.07 -27.19
N VAL A 605 4.70 15.87 -26.40
CA VAL A 605 5.11 16.82 -25.35
C VAL A 605 6.59 17.17 -25.54
N PRO A 606 7.02 18.36 -25.13
CA PRO A 606 8.44 18.70 -25.15
C PRO A 606 9.25 17.63 -24.40
N ARG A 607 10.33 17.18 -25.04
CA ARG A 607 11.26 16.26 -24.40
C ARG A 607 12.02 16.99 -23.30
N PRO A 608 12.02 16.52 -22.06
CA PRO A 608 12.85 17.08 -21.00
C PRO A 608 14.35 17.03 -21.34
N PRO A 609 15.18 17.85 -20.69
CA PRO A 609 16.62 17.83 -20.92
C PRO A 609 17.21 16.45 -20.62
N VAL A 610 18.19 16.05 -21.42
CA VAL A 610 19.00 14.89 -21.15
C VAL A 610 20.02 15.27 -20.08
N ILE A 611 19.96 14.62 -18.93
CA ILE A 611 20.97 14.77 -17.88
C ILE A 611 22.16 13.90 -18.30
N SER A 612 23.26 14.52 -18.64
CA SER A 612 24.51 13.80 -18.92
C SER A 612 24.97 13.06 -17.66
N GLY A 613 25.33 11.77 -17.81
CA GLY A 613 25.98 11.04 -16.75
C GLY A 613 27.32 11.72 -16.38
N ALA A 614 27.72 11.61 -15.11
CA ALA A 614 29.02 12.12 -14.69
C ALA A 614 30.12 11.33 -15.43
N ASP A 615 30.90 12.02 -16.25
CA ASP A 615 31.98 11.38 -17.01
C ASP A 615 33.00 10.68 -16.10
N GLU A 616 33.18 11.19 -14.90
CA GLU A 616 34.02 10.59 -13.84
C GLU A 616 33.59 9.16 -13.43
N MET A 617 32.34 8.78 -13.67
CA MET A 617 31.82 7.45 -13.30
C MET A 617 32.07 6.40 -14.41
N LYS A 618 32.15 6.81 -15.66
CA LYS A 618 32.25 5.89 -16.80
C LYS A 618 33.55 5.07 -16.77
N ASP A 619 34.64 5.66 -16.25
CA ASP A 619 35.97 5.04 -16.19
C ASP A 619 36.37 4.58 -14.77
N SER A 620 35.48 4.72 -13.78
CA SER A 620 35.84 4.36 -12.40
C SER A 620 35.91 2.84 -12.23
N GLN A 621 37.11 2.34 -11.92
CA GLN A 621 37.33 0.96 -11.48
C GLN A 621 37.09 0.80 -9.97
N ASP A 622 36.86 1.89 -9.22
CA ASP A 622 36.59 1.84 -7.78
C ASP A 622 35.11 1.48 -7.54
N PRO A 623 34.82 0.36 -6.88
CA PRO A 623 33.45 -0.01 -6.53
C PRO A 623 32.86 0.85 -5.41
N ARG A 624 33.60 1.86 -4.95
CA ARG A 624 33.14 2.79 -3.90
C ARG A 624 32.73 4.11 -4.51
N GLY A 625 31.92 4.85 -3.79
CA GLY A 625 31.64 6.26 -4.04
C GLY A 625 32.19 7.13 -2.92
N HIS A 626 32.08 8.44 -3.06
CA HIS A 626 32.63 9.45 -2.17
C HIS A 626 31.52 10.33 -1.61
N PHE A 627 31.39 10.37 -0.27
CA PHE A 627 30.58 11.34 0.43
C PHE A 627 31.42 12.51 0.96
N PHE A 628 30.83 13.70 0.87
CA PHE A 628 31.35 14.92 1.48
C PHE A 628 30.22 15.58 2.28
N VAL A 629 30.47 15.90 3.54
CA VAL A 629 29.56 16.65 4.42
C VAL A 629 30.21 18.00 4.71
N ALA A 630 29.51 19.09 4.39
CA ALA A 630 30.04 20.44 4.57
C ALA A 630 30.16 20.83 6.06
N ASP A 631 29.14 20.50 6.85
CA ASP A 631 29.12 20.78 8.31
C ASP A 631 28.06 19.94 8.99
N VAL A 632 28.44 18.90 9.72
CA VAL A 632 27.51 18.00 10.44
C VAL A 632 26.58 18.74 11.41
N TYR A 633 26.94 19.93 11.86
CA TYR A 633 26.15 20.70 12.83
C TYR A 633 24.96 21.41 12.16
N GLN A 634 24.91 21.51 10.83
CA GLN A 634 23.76 22.08 10.16
C GLN A 634 22.53 21.20 10.40
N GLY A 635 21.49 21.78 10.99
CA GLY A 635 20.23 21.12 11.32
C GLY A 635 20.21 20.35 12.66
N LEU A 636 21.32 20.24 13.39
CA LEU A 636 21.34 19.58 14.72
C LEU A 636 20.78 20.46 15.85
N GLY A 637 20.64 21.76 15.61
CA GLY A 637 20.13 22.70 16.61
C GLY A 637 21.05 22.88 17.85
N PRO A 638 20.55 23.53 18.90
CA PRO A 638 21.37 23.91 20.07
C PRO A 638 21.71 22.73 20.98
N ALA A 639 21.05 21.59 20.84
CA ALA A 639 21.28 20.40 21.68
C ALA A 639 22.67 19.80 21.48
N VAL A 640 23.25 19.93 20.29
CA VAL A 640 24.59 19.44 19.97
C VAL A 640 25.52 20.62 19.80
N LYS A 641 26.40 20.83 20.77
CA LYS A 641 27.41 21.91 20.75
C LYS A 641 28.49 21.62 19.71
N ARG A 642 29.01 22.65 19.06
CA ARG A 642 30.19 22.52 18.19
C ARG A 642 31.37 21.90 18.97
N GLY A 643 32.10 21.02 18.29
CA GLY A 643 33.15 20.23 18.89
C GLY A 643 32.68 18.90 19.52
N ALA A 644 31.38 18.69 19.70
CA ALA A 644 30.86 17.43 20.24
C ALA A 644 30.92 16.26 19.22
N ALA A 645 30.60 16.51 17.96
CA ALA A 645 30.72 15.51 16.92
C ALA A 645 32.19 15.19 16.60
N LYS A 646 32.55 13.92 16.66
CA LYS A 646 33.92 13.46 16.43
C LYS A 646 33.98 12.42 15.29
N TYR A 647 32.92 11.67 15.09
CA TYR A 647 32.87 10.62 14.08
C TYR A 647 31.53 10.57 13.36
N ILE A 648 31.55 10.02 12.15
CA ILE A 648 30.36 9.52 11.48
C ILE A 648 30.51 8.00 11.38
N ARG A 649 29.53 7.25 11.91
CA ARG A 649 29.39 5.81 11.65
C ARG A 649 28.68 5.62 10.32
N VAL A 650 29.28 4.84 9.45
CA VAL A 650 28.72 4.41 8.19
C VAL A 650 27.97 3.11 8.43
N CYS A 651 26.66 3.13 8.32
CA CYS A 651 25.79 1.99 8.55
C CYS A 651 25.18 1.49 7.24
N GLN A 652 24.81 0.22 7.23
CA GLN A 652 24.12 -0.42 6.11
C GLN A 652 22.78 -1.00 6.58
N GLU A 653 21.73 -0.81 5.80
CA GLU A 653 20.56 -1.69 5.86
C GLU A 653 20.88 -2.94 5.03
N VAL A 654 20.88 -4.09 5.67
CA VAL A 654 21.23 -5.35 5.00
C VAL A 654 20.07 -5.79 4.13
N ARG A 655 20.35 -6.15 2.88
CA ARG A 655 19.33 -6.62 1.94
C ARG A 655 18.86 -8.02 2.31
N ALA A 656 17.56 -8.25 2.25
CA ALA A 656 16.98 -9.58 2.25
C ALA A 656 16.99 -10.14 0.82
N ASP A 657 17.65 -11.25 0.59
CA ASP A 657 17.71 -11.88 -0.72
C ASP A 657 16.66 -12.97 -0.87
N LEU A 658 16.15 -13.15 -2.11
CA LEU A 658 15.28 -14.28 -2.43
C LEU A 658 16.04 -15.60 -2.30
N LEU A 659 15.39 -16.62 -1.76
CA LEU A 659 15.94 -17.96 -1.70
C LEU A 659 15.84 -18.61 -3.07
N ARG A 660 16.95 -19.18 -3.54
CA ARG A 660 16.98 -19.97 -4.76
C ARG A 660 16.58 -21.40 -4.45
N GLN A 661 15.58 -21.90 -5.17
CA GLN A 661 15.09 -23.25 -5.03
C GLN A 661 16.02 -24.27 -5.71
N PRO A 662 15.97 -25.56 -5.33
CA PRO A 662 16.80 -26.59 -5.99
C PRO A 662 16.60 -26.70 -7.51
N ASN A 663 15.43 -26.34 -8.03
CA ASN A 663 15.13 -26.29 -9.47
C ASN A 663 15.72 -25.08 -10.18
N GLY A 664 16.42 -24.21 -9.45
CA GLY A 664 17.03 -22.97 -9.98
C GLY A 664 16.12 -21.74 -10.00
N GLU A 665 14.83 -21.89 -9.69
CA GLU A 665 13.89 -20.78 -9.56
C GLU A 665 14.04 -20.08 -8.23
N TYR A 666 13.52 -18.85 -8.14
CA TYR A 666 13.44 -18.12 -6.89
C TYR A 666 12.11 -18.39 -6.18
N GLN A 667 12.15 -18.33 -4.87
CA GLN A 667 10.94 -18.44 -4.05
C GLN A 667 9.92 -17.37 -4.44
N LYS A 668 8.71 -17.79 -4.79
CA LYS A 668 7.62 -16.89 -5.20
C LYS A 668 6.79 -16.38 -4.02
N ASP A 669 6.60 -17.24 -3.02
CA ASP A 669 5.87 -16.94 -1.79
C ASP A 669 6.67 -17.38 -0.57
N HIS A 670 6.31 -16.90 0.59
CA HIS A 670 6.99 -17.23 1.83
C HIS A 670 6.01 -17.60 2.94
N GLU A 671 6.56 -18.18 3.98
CA GLU A 671 5.96 -18.39 5.27
C GLU A 671 5.47 -17.06 5.90
N PRO A 672 4.78 -17.09 7.03
CA PRO A 672 4.34 -15.88 7.73
C PRO A 672 5.46 -14.85 7.83
N PHE A 673 5.20 -13.65 7.35
CA PHE A 673 6.23 -12.65 7.07
C PHE A 673 7.02 -12.19 8.31
N MET A 674 6.41 -12.15 9.47
CA MET A 674 7.07 -11.76 10.72
C MET A 674 8.18 -12.73 11.17
N ASP A 675 8.10 -13.97 10.75
CA ASP A 675 9.10 -14.98 11.11
C ASP A 675 10.45 -14.78 10.40
N TRP A 676 10.48 -13.92 9.39
CA TRP A 676 11.66 -13.60 8.60
C TRP A 676 12.39 -12.33 9.03
N TYR A 677 11.85 -11.62 10.00
CA TYR A 677 12.49 -10.38 10.46
C TYR A 677 13.83 -10.65 11.14
N ALA A 678 14.73 -9.69 11.01
CA ALA A 678 16.01 -9.71 11.74
C ALA A 678 15.84 -9.54 13.26
N THR A 679 14.64 -9.22 13.71
CA THR A 679 14.23 -9.23 15.10
C THR A 679 12.82 -9.83 15.17
N PRO A 680 12.56 -10.80 16.07
CA PRO A 680 11.25 -11.43 16.16
C PRO A 680 10.25 -10.53 16.91
N THR A 681 9.81 -9.49 16.26
CA THR A 681 8.96 -8.42 16.85
C THR A 681 7.63 -8.95 17.37
N HIS A 682 7.11 -10.04 16.78
CA HIS A 682 5.91 -10.74 17.24
C HIS A 682 6.12 -11.55 18.54
N LEU A 683 7.38 -11.87 18.89
CA LEU A 683 7.74 -12.60 20.12
C LEU A 683 8.32 -11.69 21.20
N VAL A 684 8.95 -10.55 20.82
CA VAL A 684 9.64 -9.65 21.73
C VAL A 684 9.22 -8.22 21.47
N SER A 685 8.57 -7.65 22.44
CA SER A 685 8.14 -6.24 22.41
C SER A 685 8.37 -5.62 23.80
N GLY A 686 8.91 -4.41 23.82
CA GLY A 686 9.18 -3.70 25.07
C GLY A 686 8.26 -2.50 25.28
N PRO A 687 8.49 -1.72 26.33
CA PRO A 687 7.68 -0.54 26.64
C PRO A 687 7.78 0.55 25.56
N PHE A 688 8.76 0.46 24.67
CA PHE A 688 8.93 1.36 23.52
C PHE A 688 8.40 0.76 22.21
N GLY A 689 7.61 -0.34 22.26
CA GLY A 689 7.10 -1.05 21.12
C GLY A 689 8.09 -2.04 20.49
N TRP A 690 8.17 -2.07 19.17
CA TRP A 690 9.08 -2.95 18.45
C TRP A 690 10.44 -2.31 18.20
N PRO A 691 11.57 -3.03 18.45
CA PRO A 691 12.87 -2.63 17.93
C PRO A 691 12.91 -2.78 16.40
N THR A 692 14.09 -2.64 15.79
CA THR A 692 14.19 -2.80 14.34
C THR A 692 13.85 -4.23 13.90
N TYR A 693 13.08 -4.36 12.83
CA TYR A 693 12.86 -5.65 12.17
C TYR A 693 13.76 -5.84 10.93
N VAL A 694 14.51 -4.79 10.53
CA VAL A 694 15.49 -4.85 9.46
C VAL A 694 16.86 -5.20 10.00
N ALA A 695 17.59 -6.07 9.28
CA ALA A 695 18.98 -6.36 9.59
C ALA A 695 19.86 -5.16 9.26
N LYS A 696 20.80 -4.87 10.14
CA LYS A 696 21.70 -3.71 10.04
C LYS A 696 23.15 -4.12 10.11
N GLY A 697 24.00 -3.32 9.50
CA GLY A 697 25.45 -3.50 9.55
C GLY A 697 26.18 -2.23 9.95
N ASP A 698 27.29 -2.42 10.66
CA ASP A 698 28.29 -1.38 10.92
C ASP A 698 29.45 -1.57 9.95
N LEU A 699 29.70 -0.57 9.11
CA LEU A 699 30.80 -0.57 8.15
C LEU A 699 32.04 0.15 8.66
N GLY A 700 31.94 0.79 9.82
CA GLY A 700 33.03 1.51 10.47
C GLY A 700 32.77 3.00 10.67
N ILE A 701 33.76 3.68 11.23
CA ILE A 701 33.67 5.11 11.56
C ILE A 701 34.71 5.92 10.76
N VAL A 702 34.33 7.18 10.46
CA VAL A 702 35.21 8.17 9.84
C VAL A 702 35.27 9.43 10.70
N PRO A 703 36.41 10.18 10.71
CA PRO A 703 36.54 11.38 11.52
C PRO A 703 35.70 12.54 10.97
N VAL A 704 35.23 13.37 11.90
CA VAL A 704 34.68 14.70 11.63
C VAL A 704 35.75 15.71 11.99
N GLU A 705 36.03 16.66 11.10
CA GLU A 705 37.00 17.74 11.32
C GLU A 705 36.49 18.77 12.36
N GLU A 706 37.37 19.58 12.88
CA GLU A 706 37.03 20.61 13.88
C GLU A 706 35.96 21.58 13.36
N ASP A 707 35.97 21.87 12.09
CA ASP A 707 34.99 22.73 11.43
C ASP A 707 33.64 22.04 11.18
N GLY A 708 33.51 20.77 11.51
CA GLY A 708 32.32 19.95 11.30
C GLY A 708 32.25 19.30 9.92
N SER A 709 33.22 19.50 9.07
CA SER A 709 33.24 18.84 7.76
C SER A 709 33.72 17.38 7.84
N ALA A 710 33.31 16.55 6.89
CA ALA A 710 33.76 15.18 6.73
C ALA A 710 33.85 14.78 5.24
N SER A 711 34.82 13.95 4.89
CA SER A 711 35.03 13.44 3.55
C SER A 711 35.44 11.98 3.61
N PHE A 712 34.69 11.07 2.98
CA PHE A 712 34.92 9.64 3.14
C PHE A 712 34.42 8.81 1.95
N LEU A 713 35.01 7.65 1.80
CA LEU A 713 34.58 6.63 0.86
C LEU A 713 33.52 5.71 1.48
N ALA A 714 32.59 5.25 0.66
CA ALA A 714 31.58 4.28 1.08
C ALA A 714 31.30 3.29 -0.05
N PRO A 715 30.88 2.04 0.22
CA PRO A 715 30.58 1.07 -0.82
C PRO A 715 29.39 1.54 -1.64
N SER A 716 29.47 1.36 -2.97
CA SER A 716 28.34 1.55 -3.87
C SER A 716 27.41 0.33 -3.90
N GLY A 717 26.24 0.44 -4.50
CA GLY A 717 25.32 -0.67 -4.66
C GLY A 717 24.68 -1.14 -3.36
N LYS A 718 24.71 -0.33 -2.32
CA LYS A 718 24.17 -0.64 -0.99
C LYS A 718 23.29 0.49 -0.47
N VAL A 719 22.34 0.12 0.39
CA VAL A 719 21.53 1.06 1.15
C VAL A 719 22.29 1.46 2.40
N LEU A 720 22.66 2.72 2.49
CA LEU A 720 23.48 3.27 3.57
C LEU A 720 22.70 4.31 4.37
N TYR A 721 23.10 4.48 5.63
CA TYR A 721 22.67 5.58 6.48
C TYR A 721 23.79 5.94 7.46
N PHE A 722 23.71 7.12 8.08
CA PHE A 722 24.79 7.62 8.92
C PHE A 722 24.31 7.97 10.32
N GLN A 723 25.24 7.80 11.28
CA GLN A 723 25.07 8.26 12.67
C GLN A 723 26.24 9.17 13.02
N VAL A 724 25.95 10.34 13.59
CA VAL A 724 26.97 11.25 14.12
C VAL A 724 27.24 10.86 15.57
N LEU A 725 28.52 10.69 15.92
CA LEU A 725 28.96 10.21 17.22
C LEU A 725 29.88 11.22 17.91
N ASP A 726 29.84 11.24 19.26
CA ASP A 726 30.80 11.94 20.09
C ASP A 726 32.11 11.15 20.28
N SER A 727 33.04 11.70 21.14
CA SER A 727 34.30 11.03 21.46
C SER A 727 34.14 9.72 22.25
N GLY A 728 33.02 9.53 22.94
CA GLY A 728 32.66 8.33 23.67
C GLY A 728 31.88 7.35 22.82
N LEU A 729 31.74 7.59 21.50
CA LEU A 729 30.97 6.82 20.52
C LEU A 729 29.47 6.75 20.83
N ASN A 730 28.95 7.74 21.60
CA ASN A 730 27.51 7.89 21.78
C ASN A 730 26.90 8.53 20.53
N GLU A 731 25.75 8.07 20.13
CA GLU A 731 24.98 8.66 19.02
C GLU A 731 24.46 10.06 19.44
N LEU A 732 24.79 11.07 18.65
CA LEU A 732 24.25 12.41 18.75
C LEU A 732 23.01 12.58 17.87
N GLN A 733 23.05 12.02 16.68
CA GLN A 733 21.97 12.06 15.70
C GLN A 733 22.12 10.96 14.65
N ARG A 734 21.02 10.53 14.05
CA ARG A 734 20.97 9.54 12.97
C ARG A 734 20.11 9.96 11.78
N MET A 735 20.40 9.41 10.63
CA MET A 735 19.47 9.36 9.52
C MET A 735 18.38 8.31 9.80
N ARG A 736 17.14 8.64 9.46
CA ARG A 736 15.98 7.73 9.40
C ARG A 736 15.45 7.62 7.98
N SER A 737 16.26 7.97 7.02
CA SER A 737 16.16 7.76 5.61
C SER A 737 17.50 7.23 5.11
N VAL A 738 17.55 6.80 3.88
CA VAL A 738 18.72 6.12 3.34
C VAL A 738 19.37 6.92 2.21
N VAL A 739 20.61 6.58 1.92
CA VAL A 739 21.35 7.04 0.74
C VAL A 739 21.96 5.83 0.03
N GLN A 740 22.27 6.01 -1.23
CA GLN A 740 22.99 5.03 -2.02
C GLN A 740 23.94 5.76 -2.98
N LEU A 741 24.95 5.08 -3.48
CA LEU A 741 25.87 5.57 -4.49
C LEU A 741 25.99 4.58 -5.64
N GLN A 742 26.19 5.11 -6.83
CA GLN A 742 26.74 4.36 -7.95
C GLN A 742 28.28 4.27 -7.82
N PRO A 743 28.94 3.29 -8.46
CA PRO A 743 30.41 3.23 -8.48
C PRO A 743 31.02 4.56 -8.95
N GLY A 744 31.98 5.09 -8.20
CA GLY A 744 32.64 6.36 -8.50
C GLY A 744 31.82 7.63 -8.26
N GLU A 745 30.57 7.53 -7.83
CA GLU A 745 29.71 8.70 -7.58
C GLU A 745 30.27 9.55 -6.45
N ARG A 746 30.25 10.89 -6.65
CA ARG A 746 30.54 11.89 -5.62
C ARG A 746 29.27 12.57 -5.17
N ARG A 747 29.02 12.59 -3.86
CA ARG A 747 27.81 13.17 -3.28
C ARG A 747 28.13 14.10 -2.13
N GLY A 748 27.66 15.34 -2.20
CA GLY A 748 27.73 16.32 -1.14
C GLY A 748 26.48 16.35 -0.29
N CYS A 749 26.66 16.57 1.02
CA CYS A 749 25.62 16.88 1.99
C CYS A 749 25.93 18.21 2.66
N ILE A 750 24.91 19.06 2.91
CA ILE A 750 25.10 20.33 3.63
C ILE A 750 25.35 20.03 5.11
N GLY A 751 24.55 19.15 5.70
CA GLY A 751 24.63 18.74 7.10
C GLY A 751 23.79 17.52 7.42
N CYS A 752 23.56 17.26 8.72
CA CYS A 752 22.80 16.08 9.16
C CYS A 752 21.29 16.22 8.99
N HIS A 753 20.75 17.42 8.92
CA HIS A 753 19.37 17.72 8.62
C HIS A 753 19.31 18.85 7.61
N GLU A 754 19.46 18.50 6.35
CA GLU A 754 19.44 19.47 5.25
C GLU A 754 18.06 20.09 5.07
N ASP A 755 18.05 21.40 4.85
CA ASP A 755 16.91 22.16 4.38
C ASP A 755 17.16 22.60 2.93
N ARG A 756 16.18 22.42 2.04
CA ARG A 756 16.28 22.87 0.64
C ARG A 756 16.43 24.39 0.51
N ALA A 757 15.95 25.14 1.48
CA ALA A 757 16.08 26.58 1.53
C ALA A 757 17.45 27.04 2.04
N SER A 758 18.32 26.12 2.48
CA SER A 758 19.64 26.44 3.01
C SER A 758 20.74 26.24 1.98
N ALA A 759 21.67 27.18 1.94
CA ALA A 759 22.92 27.04 1.19
C ALA A 759 24.02 26.47 2.10
N PRO A 760 24.99 25.71 1.57
CA PRO A 760 26.16 25.31 2.35
C PRO A 760 26.95 26.54 2.81
N PRO A 761 27.65 26.45 3.95
CA PRO A 761 28.47 27.54 4.42
C PRO A 761 29.56 27.91 3.42
N VAL A 762 29.72 29.21 3.16
CA VAL A 762 30.73 29.73 2.23
C VAL A 762 32.10 29.69 2.90
N ARG A 763 32.72 28.53 2.92
CA ARG A 763 34.07 28.31 3.45
C ARG A 763 34.73 27.10 2.78
N ARG A 764 36.05 27.09 2.76
CA ARG A 764 36.78 25.90 2.38
C ARG A 764 36.72 24.89 3.55
N ALA A 765 36.08 23.74 3.31
CA ALA A 765 35.95 22.71 4.33
C ALA A 765 37.31 22.02 4.60
N ALA A 766 37.68 21.85 5.87
CA ALA A 766 38.94 21.23 6.27
C ALA A 766 39.09 19.81 5.75
N ALA A 767 37.98 19.06 5.66
CA ALA A 767 37.98 17.70 5.13
C ALA A 767 38.38 17.57 3.64
N LEU A 768 38.36 18.67 2.89
CA LEU A 768 38.82 18.69 1.47
C LEU A 768 40.33 18.95 1.32
N ASN A 769 41.04 19.21 2.42
CA ASN A 769 42.48 19.39 2.41
C ASN A 769 43.27 18.06 2.46
N ARG A 770 42.58 16.94 2.56
CA ARG A 770 43.15 15.60 2.60
C ARG A 770 42.33 14.62 1.74
N PRO A 771 42.91 13.45 1.39
CA PRO A 771 42.14 12.39 0.74
C PRO A 771 40.93 11.95 1.57
N PRO A 772 39.85 11.47 0.94
CA PRO A 772 38.70 10.91 1.65
C PRO A 772 39.09 9.78 2.61
N SER A 773 38.54 9.79 3.81
CA SER A 773 38.77 8.73 4.78
C SER A 773 38.13 7.41 4.33
N THR A 774 38.80 6.30 4.53
CA THR A 774 38.18 4.98 4.49
C THR A 774 37.61 4.68 5.87
N PRO A 775 36.37 4.18 5.99
CA PRO A 775 35.80 3.79 7.28
C PRO A 775 36.70 2.79 7.99
N GLN A 776 37.01 3.09 9.26
CA GLN A 776 37.76 2.18 10.13
C GLN A 776 36.81 1.13 10.67
N PRO A 777 36.99 -0.16 10.34
CA PRO A 777 36.11 -1.22 10.81
C PRO A 777 36.04 -1.26 12.34
N PRO A 778 34.90 -1.67 12.91
CA PRO A 778 34.82 -1.91 14.35
C PRO A 778 35.64 -3.16 14.74
N PRO A 779 35.97 -3.34 16.05
CA PRO A 779 36.80 -4.46 16.52
C PRO A 779 36.24 -5.85 16.19
N TRP A 780 34.93 -5.98 15.96
CA TRP A 780 34.26 -7.23 15.54
C TRP A 780 34.21 -7.45 14.02
N GLY A 781 34.79 -6.54 13.25
CA GLY A 781 34.76 -6.56 11.79
C GLY A 781 33.58 -5.79 11.20
N ALA A 782 33.76 -5.25 9.99
CA ALA A 782 32.70 -4.56 9.25
C ALA A 782 31.68 -5.56 8.66
N GLY A 783 30.39 -5.24 8.74
CA GLY A 783 29.34 -6.04 8.13
C GLY A 783 28.07 -6.15 8.96
N PRO A 784 27.21 -7.15 8.65
CA PRO A 784 25.95 -7.36 9.37
C PRO A 784 26.16 -7.59 10.87
N PHE A 785 25.34 -6.92 11.69
CA PHE A 785 25.48 -6.93 13.14
C PHE A 785 24.70 -8.09 13.77
N SER A 786 25.39 -8.94 14.54
CA SER A 786 24.80 -10.05 15.30
C SER A 786 24.89 -9.77 16.79
N TYR A 787 23.75 -9.71 17.49
CA TYR A 787 23.71 -9.61 18.93
C TYR A 787 24.47 -10.75 19.63
N GLU A 788 24.23 -11.97 19.20
CA GLU A 788 24.85 -13.19 19.79
C GLU A 788 26.37 -13.18 19.68
N LYS A 789 26.91 -12.68 18.56
CA LYS A 789 28.37 -12.69 18.31
C LYS A 789 29.07 -11.45 18.86
N VAL A 790 28.39 -10.33 18.95
CA VAL A 790 29.00 -9.05 19.29
C VAL A 790 28.70 -8.64 20.72
N VAL A 791 27.46 -8.77 21.19
CA VAL A 791 27.00 -8.25 22.46
C VAL A 791 26.99 -9.33 23.55
N GLN A 792 26.43 -10.50 23.24
CA GLN A 792 26.30 -11.59 24.22
C GLN A 792 27.62 -11.97 24.90
N PRO A 793 28.76 -12.06 24.19
CA PRO A 793 30.04 -12.37 24.84
C PRO A 793 30.49 -11.36 25.93
N VAL A 794 30.01 -10.11 25.84
CA VAL A 794 30.28 -9.09 26.88
C VAL A 794 29.47 -9.44 28.14
N TRP A 795 28.22 -9.80 27.98
CA TRP A 795 27.38 -10.22 29.11
C TRP A 795 27.94 -11.49 29.78
N ASP A 796 28.33 -12.47 28.99
CA ASP A 796 28.90 -13.74 29.49
C ASP A 796 30.17 -13.49 30.31
N ALA A 797 31.03 -12.62 29.84
CA ALA A 797 32.30 -12.32 30.52
C ALA A 797 32.15 -11.43 31.74
N ARG A 798 31.18 -10.51 31.79
CA ARG A 798 31.12 -9.44 32.78
C ARG A 798 29.92 -9.46 33.71
N CYS A 799 28.80 -10.03 33.27
CA CYS A 799 27.50 -9.83 33.93
C CYS A 799 26.81 -11.12 34.34
N VAL A 800 26.97 -12.20 33.60
CA VAL A 800 26.25 -13.47 33.79
C VAL A 800 26.55 -14.08 35.15
N ARG A 801 27.77 -13.96 35.69
CA ARG A 801 28.11 -14.46 37.03
C ARG A 801 27.12 -14.04 38.15
N CYS A 802 26.42 -12.90 37.94
CA CYS A 802 25.41 -12.39 38.87
C CYS A 802 24.02 -12.38 38.29
N HIS A 803 23.88 -12.47 36.97
CA HIS A 803 22.63 -12.33 36.20
C HIS A 803 22.36 -13.54 35.27
N ASP A 804 22.44 -14.77 35.84
CA ASP A 804 22.39 -16.03 35.09
C ASP A 804 21.10 -16.85 35.28
N ALA A 805 20.28 -16.49 36.25
CA ALA A 805 19.15 -17.34 36.63
C ALA A 805 17.80 -16.78 36.13
N ALA A 806 16.91 -17.70 35.72
CA ALA A 806 15.58 -17.37 35.23
C ALA A 806 14.66 -16.76 36.30
N ASP A 807 14.93 -16.99 37.56
CA ASP A 807 14.21 -16.47 38.72
C ASP A 807 14.72 -15.08 39.15
N LYS A 808 15.82 -14.58 38.56
CA LYS A 808 16.32 -13.26 38.79
C LYS A 808 15.61 -12.22 37.98
N LYS A 809 15.36 -11.07 38.58
CA LYS A 809 14.70 -9.94 37.92
C LYS A 809 15.40 -9.51 36.62
N ILE A 810 16.70 -9.67 36.54
CA ILE A 810 17.53 -9.37 35.36
C ILE A 810 18.32 -10.64 35.02
N ASN A 811 18.00 -11.24 33.88
CA ASN A 811 18.71 -12.39 33.34
C ASN A 811 19.45 -11.97 32.06
N LEU A 812 20.79 -12.11 32.08
CA LEU A 812 21.66 -11.74 30.94
C LEU A 812 22.33 -12.97 30.30
N ALA A 813 21.86 -14.17 30.63
CA ALA A 813 22.38 -15.42 30.05
C ALA A 813 22.02 -15.56 28.57
N ALA A 814 22.83 -16.35 27.87
CA ALA A 814 22.63 -16.69 26.46
C ALA A 814 21.55 -17.78 26.23
N THR A 815 20.85 -18.23 27.29
CA THR A 815 19.82 -19.28 27.19
C THR A 815 18.73 -18.86 26.20
N LEU A 816 18.48 -19.71 25.20
CA LEU A 816 17.48 -19.47 24.16
C LEU A 816 16.11 -19.97 24.60
N ASP A 817 15.07 -19.23 24.28
CA ASP A 817 13.69 -19.64 24.37
C ASP A 817 13.22 -20.42 23.13
N ALA A 818 11.93 -20.82 23.09
CA ALA A 818 11.34 -21.52 21.94
C ALA A 818 11.37 -20.72 20.63
N GLY A 819 11.51 -19.38 20.68
CA GLY A 819 11.66 -18.49 19.53
C GLY A 819 13.12 -18.25 19.12
N ASN A 820 14.08 -18.99 19.71
CA ASN A 820 15.52 -18.76 19.55
C ASN A 820 15.98 -17.35 19.96
N VAL A 821 15.31 -16.76 20.96
CA VAL A 821 15.66 -15.44 21.50
C VAL A 821 16.44 -15.62 22.79
N PRO A 822 17.64 -15.01 22.94
CA PRO A 822 18.41 -15.05 24.18
C PRO A 822 17.67 -14.39 25.35
N ALA A 823 17.75 -14.96 26.54
CA ALA A 823 17.16 -14.41 27.75
C ALA A 823 17.65 -12.98 28.02
N SER A 824 18.92 -12.70 27.76
CA SER A 824 19.53 -11.37 27.84
C SER A 824 18.84 -10.36 26.94
N TYR A 825 18.61 -10.71 25.68
CA TYR A 825 17.95 -9.85 24.71
C TYR A 825 16.52 -9.53 25.15
N ARG A 826 15.77 -10.56 25.50
CA ARG A 826 14.39 -10.43 26.00
C ARG A 826 14.34 -9.50 27.24
N THR A 827 15.19 -9.75 28.22
CA THR A 827 15.27 -8.93 29.44
C THR A 827 15.54 -7.46 29.11
N LEU A 828 16.52 -7.18 28.24
CA LEU A 828 16.92 -5.82 27.92
C LEU A 828 15.84 -5.06 27.15
N ILE A 829 15.13 -5.71 26.26
CA ILE A 829 14.05 -5.12 25.47
C ILE A 829 12.75 -5.00 26.26
N GLU A 830 12.24 -6.11 26.82
CA GLU A 830 10.91 -6.17 27.46
C GLU A 830 10.84 -5.34 28.75
N GLN A 831 11.94 -5.25 29.47
CA GLN A 831 12.02 -4.42 30.68
C GLN A 831 12.46 -2.98 30.43
N GLY A 832 12.68 -2.58 29.17
CA GLY A 832 13.04 -1.22 28.79
C GLY A 832 14.39 -0.73 29.32
N TRP A 833 15.39 -1.61 29.41
CA TRP A 833 16.75 -1.25 29.77
C TRP A 833 17.44 -0.43 28.70
N VAL A 834 17.10 -0.70 27.43
CA VAL A 834 17.56 0.04 26.28
C VAL A 834 16.41 0.82 25.65
N HIS A 835 16.71 2.00 25.12
CA HIS A 835 15.74 2.87 24.46
C HIS A 835 15.97 2.82 22.94
N TYR A 836 14.89 2.62 22.17
CA TYR A 836 14.94 2.50 20.73
C TYR A 836 13.71 3.15 20.06
N PHE A 837 13.75 3.36 18.74
CA PHE A 837 12.59 3.79 17.97
C PHE A 837 11.58 2.66 17.88
N ASN A 838 10.32 2.98 18.08
CA ASN A 838 9.23 2.07 17.81
C ASN A 838 9.06 1.88 16.30
N CYS A 839 9.30 0.67 15.81
CA CYS A 839 9.10 0.30 14.41
C CYS A 839 7.76 -0.41 14.16
N GLN A 840 6.86 -0.44 15.14
CA GLN A 840 5.54 -1.05 15.01
C GLN A 840 4.73 -0.39 13.91
N TRP A 841 3.88 -1.17 13.24
CA TRP A 841 2.98 -0.67 12.22
C TRP A 841 2.09 0.45 12.76
N GLY A 842 1.70 1.37 11.89
CA GLY A 842 0.80 2.45 12.24
C GLY A 842 1.40 3.51 13.15
N GLN A 843 2.68 3.40 13.55
CA GLN A 843 3.33 4.44 14.34
C GLN A 843 3.66 5.65 13.47
N GLU A 844 3.10 6.78 13.83
CA GLU A 844 3.45 8.06 13.21
C GLU A 844 4.92 8.40 13.49
N HIS A 845 5.60 8.88 12.47
CA HIS A 845 7.00 9.26 12.58
C HIS A 845 7.12 10.77 12.68
N THR A 846 7.58 11.21 13.83
CA THR A 846 7.97 12.60 14.04
C THR A 846 9.45 12.80 13.77
N LYS A 847 9.87 14.03 13.53
CA LYS A 847 11.27 14.40 13.48
C LYS A 847 11.93 14.02 14.82
N ALA A 848 12.99 13.22 14.74
CA ALA A 848 13.74 12.79 15.92
C ALA A 848 14.68 13.90 16.40
N PRO A 849 14.53 14.47 17.59
CA PRO A 849 15.50 15.40 18.12
C PRO A 849 16.86 14.72 18.37
N PRO A 850 17.97 15.43 18.27
CA PRO A 850 19.26 14.90 18.70
C PRO A 850 19.23 14.41 20.17
N LEU A 851 20.03 13.41 20.51
CA LEU A 851 20.16 12.82 21.84
C LEU A 851 18.85 12.22 22.40
N SER A 852 17.87 11.91 21.55
CA SER A 852 16.57 11.43 22.00
C SER A 852 16.38 9.92 21.97
N PHE A 853 17.38 9.16 21.54
CA PHE A 853 17.32 7.70 21.40
C PHE A 853 18.62 7.02 21.82
N GLY A 854 18.63 5.71 21.62
CA GLY A 854 19.81 4.87 21.72
C GLY A 854 20.51 4.98 23.07
N THR A 855 21.79 4.99 23.02
CA THR A 855 22.66 5.07 24.20
C THR A 855 22.32 6.26 25.09
N ALA A 856 22.04 7.44 24.52
CA ALA A 856 21.77 8.67 25.26
C ALA A 856 20.53 8.60 26.18
N LYS A 857 19.56 7.72 25.88
CA LYS A 857 18.31 7.57 26.63
C LYS A 857 18.18 6.25 27.39
N SER A 858 19.08 5.31 27.17
CA SER A 858 19.00 3.97 27.75
C SER A 858 19.31 3.94 29.23
N ARG A 859 18.46 3.30 30.03
CA ARG A 859 18.69 3.08 31.47
C ARG A 859 19.97 2.28 31.75
N LEU A 860 20.30 1.35 30.87
CA LEU A 860 21.49 0.53 30.96
C LEU A 860 22.75 1.39 31.11
N TRP A 861 22.90 2.45 30.31
CA TRP A 861 24.06 3.32 30.36
C TRP A 861 24.13 4.17 31.63
N LYS A 862 22.97 4.59 32.16
CA LYS A 862 22.94 5.30 33.46
C LYS A 862 23.52 4.45 34.59
N VAL A 863 23.27 3.13 34.55
CA VAL A 863 23.79 2.20 35.56
C VAL A 863 25.28 1.93 35.34
N LEU A 864 25.70 1.70 34.10
CA LEU A 864 27.09 1.37 33.79
C LEU A 864 28.03 2.56 33.99
N ASP A 865 27.62 3.78 33.62
CA ASP A 865 28.40 4.99 33.75
C ASP A 865 28.51 5.46 35.23
N ALA A 866 27.45 5.19 36.02
CA ALA A 866 27.50 5.46 37.49
C ALA A 866 28.40 4.50 38.27
N GLY A 867 28.85 3.44 37.60
CA GLY A 867 29.53 2.30 38.21
C GLY A 867 28.59 1.24 38.74
N HIS A 868 28.84 -0.02 38.42
CA HIS A 868 28.03 -1.17 38.78
C HIS A 868 28.92 -2.22 39.45
N TYR A 869 28.98 -2.18 40.77
CA TYR A 869 29.90 -3.00 41.57
C TYR A 869 31.35 -2.94 41.06
N ASP A 870 31.98 -4.07 40.84
CA ASP A 870 33.37 -4.19 40.37
C ASP A 870 33.48 -4.35 38.84
N VAL A 871 32.33 -4.22 38.12
CA VAL A 871 32.30 -4.37 36.66
C VAL A 871 33.03 -3.20 36.00
N LYS A 872 34.10 -3.52 35.27
CA LYS A 872 34.84 -2.60 34.41
C LYS A 872 34.84 -3.10 33.01
N LEU A 873 34.15 -2.38 32.12
CA LEU A 873 34.12 -2.67 30.69
C LEU A 873 35.34 -2.08 30.00
N THR A 874 35.95 -2.81 29.10
CA THR A 874 36.95 -2.28 28.19
C THR A 874 36.33 -1.32 27.17
N ARG A 875 37.14 -0.50 26.51
CA ARG A 875 36.65 0.36 25.43
C ARG A 875 35.93 -0.40 24.31
N ASP A 876 36.46 -1.57 23.96
CA ASP A 876 35.85 -2.47 22.94
C ASP A 876 34.49 -2.96 23.40
N GLU A 877 34.35 -3.46 24.64
CA GLU A 877 33.08 -3.95 25.19
C GLU A 877 32.03 -2.83 25.25
N VAL A 878 32.43 -1.61 25.66
CA VAL A 878 31.56 -0.43 25.63
C VAL A 878 31.09 -0.14 24.20
N GLN A 879 31.99 -0.19 23.22
CA GLN A 879 31.66 0.07 21.81
C GLN A 879 30.66 -0.95 21.27
N ARG A 880 30.80 -2.23 21.62
CA ARG A 880 29.88 -3.30 21.21
C ARG A 880 28.46 -3.04 21.67
N ILE A 881 28.27 -2.72 22.94
CA ILE A 881 26.94 -2.49 23.52
C ILE A 881 26.34 -1.18 22.97
N LYS A 882 27.13 -0.10 22.90
CA LYS A 882 26.67 1.20 22.36
C LYS A 882 26.25 1.06 20.89
N CYS A 883 27.06 0.41 20.07
CA CYS A 883 26.74 0.19 18.67
C CYS A 883 25.43 -0.59 18.51
N TRP A 884 25.22 -1.66 19.27
CA TRP A 884 23.96 -2.42 19.27
C TRP A 884 22.75 -1.54 19.60
N THR A 885 22.86 -0.78 20.72
CA THR A 885 21.78 0.10 21.16
C THR A 885 21.45 1.16 20.10
N ASP A 886 22.50 1.77 19.54
CA ASP A 886 22.38 2.83 18.55
C ASP A 886 21.96 2.30 17.15
N LEU A 887 22.14 1.02 16.86
CA LEU A 887 21.56 0.38 15.68
C LEU A 887 20.08 0.00 15.84
N ASN A 888 19.40 0.49 16.86
CA ASN A 888 18.00 0.18 17.20
C ASN A 888 17.80 -1.31 17.60
N CYS A 889 18.77 -1.86 18.31
CA CYS A 889 18.75 -3.17 18.93
C CYS A 889 18.47 -4.36 18.00
N PRO A 890 19.19 -4.53 16.87
CA PRO A 890 19.02 -5.71 16.03
C PRO A 890 19.44 -6.99 16.77
N LEU A 891 18.71 -8.09 16.58
CA LEU A 891 19.04 -9.40 17.15
C LEU A 891 19.92 -10.21 16.20
N TRP A 892 19.42 -10.43 14.96
CA TRP A 892 20.08 -11.28 13.96
C TRP A 892 20.71 -10.45 12.84
N PRO A 893 21.80 -10.93 12.23
CA PRO A 893 22.48 -10.24 11.15
C PRO A 893 21.83 -10.40 9.78
N ASP A 894 20.79 -11.23 9.68
CA ASP A 894 20.19 -11.71 8.44
C ASP A 894 18.69 -11.98 8.61
N TYR A 895 18.06 -12.49 7.54
CA TYR A 895 16.63 -12.78 7.48
C TYR A 895 16.39 -14.28 7.32
N VAL A 896 16.97 -15.09 8.21
CA VAL A 896 16.75 -16.54 8.25
C VAL A 896 15.58 -16.85 9.15
N PHE A 897 14.66 -17.66 8.67
CA PHE A 897 13.54 -18.17 9.47
C PHE A 897 14.04 -19.05 10.62
N ARG A 898 13.86 -18.65 11.87
CA ARG A 898 14.38 -19.33 13.06
C ARG A 898 13.29 -19.84 14.00
N ALA A 899 12.18 -19.12 14.08
CA ALA A 899 11.09 -19.44 15.00
C ALA A 899 10.31 -20.67 14.54
N ASN A 900 10.03 -21.59 15.46
CA ASN A 900 9.14 -22.74 15.29
C ASN A 900 9.50 -23.78 14.20
N ARG A 901 10.68 -23.68 13.55
CA ARG A 901 11.12 -24.64 12.52
C ARG A 901 12.60 -25.00 12.64
N PRO A 902 12.99 -25.83 13.63
CA PRO A 902 14.38 -26.29 13.77
C PRO A 902 14.94 -26.94 12.48
N ALA A 903 14.09 -27.68 11.75
CA ALA A 903 14.49 -28.35 10.52
C ALA A 903 14.75 -27.38 9.34
N ALA A 904 14.01 -26.29 9.24
CA ALA A 904 14.24 -25.26 8.22
C ALA A 904 15.52 -24.48 8.48
N VAL A 905 15.86 -24.25 9.76
CA VAL A 905 17.13 -23.66 10.18
C VAL A 905 18.31 -24.58 9.85
N ALA A 906 18.13 -25.88 10.04
CA ALA A 906 19.15 -26.89 9.69
C ALA A 906 19.44 -26.95 8.19
N ALA A 907 18.48 -26.59 7.33
CA ALA A 907 18.69 -26.49 5.89
C ALA A 907 19.61 -25.30 5.47
N GLY A 908 19.83 -24.35 6.37
CA GLY A 908 20.65 -23.16 6.16
C GLY A 908 20.15 -22.24 5.04
N PRO A 909 20.60 -21.00 4.98
CA PRO A 909 20.35 -20.19 3.82
C PRO A 909 21.01 -20.84 2.62
N THR A 910 20.23 -21.14 1.60
CA THR A 910 20.79 -21.41 0.30
C THR A 910 21.70 -20.22 -0.05
N LYS A 911 22.93 -20.51 -0.48
CA LYS A 911 23.99 -19.48 -0.70
C LYS A 911 23.42 -18.15 -1.19
N PRO A 912 23.96 -17.02 -0.68
CA PRO A 912 23.65 -15.71 -1.24
C PRO A 912 23.80 -15.76 -2.76
N MET A 913 22.90 -15.11 -3.46
CA MET A 913 23.01 -15.03 -4.92
C MET A 913 24.25 -14.23 -5.30
N PRO A 914 25.00 -14.67 -6.31
CA PRO A 914 26.13 -13.93 -6.82
C PRO A 914 25.75 -12.57 -7.38
#